data_f7d16402ed31e6a3df9a9765ccf1bded
#
_entry.id   f7d16402ed31e6a3df9a9765ccf1bded
#
_cell.length_a   1.000
_cell.length_b   1.000
_cell.length_c   1.000
_cell.angle_alpha   90.00
_cell.angle_beta   90.00
_cell.angle_gamma   90.00
#
_symmetry.space_group_name_H-M   'P 1'
#
loop_
_entity.id
_entity.type
_entity.pdbx_description
1 polymer ?
#
loop_
_entity_poly.entity_id
_entity_poly.type
_entity_poly.pdbx_seq_one_letter_code
_entity_poly.pdbx_strand_id
1 'polypeptide(L)'
;MNAEKRSKVACMAIAMAIAAVHAAVVEQPAVPPGNPDDQIRFFWGVSWGMYESLVAAGFNMATEPSFGSFSYDMKAGKGKDGPMPEYEELAAKMKRDDFIWMIQLRPFSNKYLHEKYPRINKDGSRFTKSVDCTAPGCMDELRGYVEYHAKVMAKAKCTVGMMPESEERIWSRPSFAPHSIAAYKAATGRDVPPEVYGRAAPHWSKIKSLPADRVVDRDHPILSYYRWFWGEGDGSPRYYQMALDVFREKLGYAPFTMYDPAVRVPPLWGGAGNVTHNDQWKMCYPYPYEHAYMVSEQNAMAEGTPGQHVVTLVQGIAASSALASTNDLPAKVPEWRRRNPVTEFITPPPDMMLEQLWAVISRKIDGFGFHGKDALWFEGKRTYYHYTNPETRRMVERFMRDVAVPLGPLLKAAPERPPEIAVLDTFASAIMSGQGGYDWDRASRHCGYLAEAANLAPSTLYEESIEKFGIPKSVKVILASGQGVLTRETAVALKAFKESGGRIVADKSFAPAIKADASLPTDADVSVADGEVEPEDVRPDDVLPKEMAQTKDCKVRDLKWRRRAAALAKTCRAWVPAYVETENQYLFLRTRTYRSADYVFAVNDRRDFGDYVGPWRRMMEKGVPNEATLTVHRAAGAVYDLVRHVAVPFSVKNGTTQIPVKYETSDGRLLMVVDKPLCPLQVDVAAVDGGVRVTVVSTDKDVMIPVKITSSTGKPFYGVVAGGEWTRTANGHSRDSVVVTNLADGKTYSGGRF
;
A
#
# COMPACT_ATOMS: atom_id res chain seq x y z
N MET A 1 56.51 6.96 2.34
CA MET A 1 55.11 6.56 2.49
C MET A 1 54.65 6.09 1.10
N ASN A 2 54.44 4.77 0.94
CA ASN A 2 54.23 4.13 -0.37
C ASN A 2 52.91 4.57 -1.01
N ALA A 3 52.85 4.63 -2.36
CA ALA A 3 51.70 5.02 -3.15
C ALA A 3 50.42 4.25 -2.76
N GLU A 4 50.58 3.01 -2.34
CA GLU A 4 49.47 2.15 -1.86
C GLU A 4 48.84 2.65 -0.54
N LYS A 5 49.62 3.25 0.39
CA LYS A 5 49.09 3.90 1.58
C LYS A 5 48.36 5.20 1.29
N ARG A 6 48.77 5.94 0.26
CA ARG A 6 48.06 7.15 -0.19
C ARG A 6 46.73 6.82 -0.87
N SER A 7 46.68 5.74 -1.66
CA SER A 7 45.46 5.26 -2.29
C SER A 7 44.42 4.78 -1.24
N LYS A 8 44.84 3.99 -0.24
CA LYS A 8 43.94 3.53 0.84
C LYS A 8 43.42 4.68 1.71
N VAL A 9 44.23 5.70 1.99
CA VAL A 9 43.78 6.89 2.74
C VAL A 9 42.82 7.75 1.89
N ALA A 10 43.08 7.90 0.60
CA ALA A 10 42.16 8.60 -0.32
C ALA A 10 40.80 7.86 -0.48
N CYS A 11 40.81 6.54 -0.65
CA CYS A 11 39.60 5.74 -0.69
C CYS A 11 38.83 5.78 0.64
N MET A 12 39.52 5.79 1.78
CA MET A 12 38.90 5.89 3.10
C MET A 12 38.33 7.29 3.36
N ALA A 13 39.00 8.35 2.87
CA ALA A 13 38.49 9.73 2.95
C ALA A 13 37.27 9.94 2.01
N ILE A 14 37.27 9.35 0.84
CA ILE A 14 36.12 9.37 -0.08
C ILE A 14 34.97 8.54 0.49
N ALA A 15 35.21 7.38 1.08
CA ALA A 15 34.19 6.57 1.75
C ALA A 15 33.62 7.28 3.00
N MET A 16 34.45 8.00 3.78
CA MET A 16 33.95 8.81 4.88
C MET A 16 33.23 10.08 4.42
N ALA A 17 33.61 10.68 3.29
CA ALA A 17 32.90 11.82 2.72
C ALA A 17 31.54 11.39 2.14
N ILE A 18 31.46 10.21 1.51
CA ILE A 18 30.19 9.63 1.05
C ILE A 18 29.32 9.20 2.23
N ALA A 19 29.89 8.64 3.30
CA ALA A 19 29.18 8.34 4.53
C ALA A 19 28.75 9.61 5.29
N ALA A 20 29.52 10.69 5.26
CA ALA A 20 29.16 11.97 5.85
C ALA A 20 28.06 12.71 5.07
N VAL A 21 28.00 12.54 3.76
CA VAL A 21 26.89 13.06 2.92
C VAL A 21 25.59 12.27 3.18
N HIS A 22 25.68 10.98 3.55
CA HIS A 22 24.51 10.17 3.96
C HIS A 22 24.19 10.26 5.45
N ALA A 23 25.08 10.84 6.26
CA ALA A 23 24.89 11.12 7.67
C ALA A 23 24.62 12.60 7.98
N ALA A 24 24.29 13.41 6.98
CA ALA A 24 23.56 14.63 7.24
C ALA A 24 22.26 14.19 7.92
N VAL A 25 22.17 14.48 9.23
CA VAL A 25 20.93 14.37 9.99
C VAL A 25 19.87 15.00 9.12
N VAL A 26 19.02 14.16 8.51
CA VAL A 26 17.81 14.66 7.86
C VAL A 26 17.03 15.21 9.04
N GLU A 27 17.07 16.52 9.25
CA GLU A 27 16.13 17.19 10.14
C GLU A 27 14.80 16.61 9.81
N GLN A 28 14.15 15.99 10.80
CA GLN A 28 12.79 15.50 10.58
C GLN A 28 12.02 16.67 10.01
N PRO A 29 11.38 16.51 8.83
CA PRO A 29 10.68 17.62 8.22
C PRO A 29 9.70 18.17 9.24
N ALA A 30 9.68 19.50 9.39
CA ALA A 30 8.74 20.15 10.30
C ALA A 30 7.33 19.61 10.01
N VAL A 31 6.62 19.17 11.04
CA VAL A 31 5.24 18.70 10.92
C VAL A 31 4.42 19.81 10.26
N PRO A 32 3.69 19.53 9.17
CA PRO A 32 2.87 20.54 8.54
C PRO A 32 1.89 21.18 9.54
N PRO A 33 1.66 22.50 9.49
CA PRO A 33 0.71 23.14 10.38
C PRO A 33 -0.68 22.48 10.30
N GLY A 34 -1.25 22.09 11.44
CA GLY A 34 -2.56 21.45 11.52
C GLY A 34 -2.58 19.97 11.14
N ASN A 35 -1.41 19.32 10.99
CA ASN A 35 -1.31 17.90 10.69
C ASN A 35 -0.64 17.14 11.85
N PRO A 36 -1.38 16.72 12.89
CA PRO A 36 -0.82 15.92 13.97
C PRO A 36 -0.23 14.60 13.43
N ASP A 37 0.97 14.24 13.89
CA ASP A 37 1.66 13.01 13.48
C ASP A 37 0.88 11.72 13.85
N ASP A 38 -0.07 11.81 14.78
CA ASP A 38 -0.88 10.69 15.24
C ASP A 38 -2.08 10.37 14.36
N GLN A 39 -2.41 11.24 13.38
CA GLN A 39 -3.58 11.01 12.53
C GLN A 39 -3.26 10.11 11.33
N ILE A 40 -4.14 9.14 11.10
CA ILE A 40 -4.20 8.39 9.85
C ILE A 40 -4.81 9.25 8.74
N ARG A 41 -4.36 9.08 7.50
CA ARG A 41 -4.84 9.86 6.36
C ARG A 41 -5.75 9.04 5.48
N PHE A 42 -6.94 9.54 5.24
CA PHE A 42 -7.95 8.92 4.38
C PHE A 42 -8.09 9.76 3.11
N PHE A 43 -7.57 9.22 2.02
CA PHE A 43 -7.43 9.94 0.75
C PHE A 43 -8.64 9.74 -0.15
N TRP A 44 -9.09 10.83 -0.76
CA TRP A 44 -10.07 10.83 -1.81
C TRP A 44 -9.67 11.77 -2.94
N GLY A 45 -9.71 11.29 -4.17
CA GLY A 45 -9.51 12.18 -5.32
C GLY A 45 -10.84 12.85 -5.68
N VAL A 46 -11.03 14.15 -5.45
CA VAL A 46 -12.36 14.80 -5.43
C VAL A 46 -12.50 15.97 -6.40
N SER A 47 -13.73 16.22 -6.78
CA SER A 47 -14.21 17.50 -7.34
C SER A 47 -14.86 18.39 -6.27
N TRP A 48 -14.90 19.71 -6.52
CA TRP A 48 -15.31 20.78 -5.61
C TRP A 48 -16.61 20.58 -4.84
N GLY A 49 -17.62 20.00 -5.46
CA GLY A 49 -18.95 19.85 -4.87
C GLY A 49 -19.05 18.81 -3.78
N MET A 50 -17.95 18.09 -3.46
CA MET A 50 -17.99 16.92 -2.61
C MET A 50 -17.26 17.09 -1.27
N TYR A 51 -16.56 18.20 -1.04
CA TYR A 51 -15.72 18.40 0.13
C TYR A 51 -16.47 18.14 1.44
N GLU A 52 -17.63 18.78 1.65
CA GLU A 52 -18.40 18.62 2.89
C GLU A 52 -18.87 17.17 3.11
N SER A 53 -19.28 16.48 2.04
CA SER A 53 -19.68 15.07 2.10
C SER A 53 -18.51 14.16 2.48
N LEU A 54 -17.31 14.46 2.01
CA LEU A 54 -16.12 13.67 2.32
C LEU A 54 -15.66 13.90 3.75
N VAL A 55 -15.64 15.15 4.21
CA VAL A 55 -15.35 15.46 5.62
C VAL A 55 -16.36 14.78 6.54
N ALA A 56 -17.65 14.79 6.18
CA ALA A 56 -18.70 14.10 6.93
C ALA A 56 -18.51 12.58 6.95
N ALA A 57 -17.97 12.00 5.86
CA ALA A 57 -17.62 10.58 5.78
C ALA A 57 -16.28 10.23 6.44
N GLY A 58 -15.55 11.20 7.00
CA GLY A 58 -14.30 10.99 7.72
C GLY A 58 -13.04 11.06 6.85
N PHE A 59 -13.14 11.48 5.58
CA PHE A 59 -11.96 11.74 4.75
C PHE A 59 -11.27 13.04 5.17
N ASN A 60 -9.96 13.05 5.12
CA ASN A 60 -9.12 14.18 5.55
C ASN A 60 -7.97 14.51 4.60
N MET A 61 -8.00 13.95 3.39
CA MET A 61 -7.04 14.23 2.33
C MET A 61 -7.68 14.03 0.96
N ALA A 62 -7.45 14.94 0.03
CA ALA A 62 -7.99 14.84 -1.33
C ALA A 62 -7.16 15.59 -2.37
N THR A 63 -7.21 15.12 -3.64
CA THR A 63 -6.68 15.89 -4.77
C THR A 63 -7.74 16.83 -5.30
N GLU A 64 -7.57 18.11 -5.08
CA GLU A 64 -8.38 19.15 -5.73
C GLU A 64 -7.93 20.55 -5.33
N PRO A 65 -8.23 21.56 -6.13
CA PRO A 65 -8.91 21.52 -7.42
C PRO A 65 -8.06 20.90 -8.51
N SER A 66 -8.73 20.26 -9.48
CA SER A 66 -8.07 19.62 -10.59
C SER A 66 -7.39 20.60 -11.53
N PHE A 67 -6.49 20.08 -12.32
CA PHE A 67 -5.63 20.70 -13.34
C PHE A 67 -6.10 21.95 -14.07
N GLY A 68 -7.40 22.18 -14.27
CA GLY A 68 -7.91 23.30 -15.03
C GLY A 68 -7.75 24.65 -14.35
N SER A 69 -7.57 24.63 -13.03
CA SER A 69 -7.62 25.82 -12.20
C SER A 69 -6.26 26.51 -12.03
N PHE A 70 -5.18 25.72 -12.15
CA PHE A 70 -3.79 26.19 -12.10
C PHE A 70 -3.12 25.92 -13.44
N SER A 71 -3.66 26.51 -14.52
CA SER A 71 -3.10 26.25 -15.84
C SER A 71 -1.73 26.91 -15.99
N TYR A 72 -0.74 26.06 -16.23
CA TYR A 72 0.59 26.50 -16.64
C TYR A 72 0.78 26.19 -18.13
N ASP A 73 1.11 27.21 -18.89
CA ASP A 73 1.49 27.02 -20.29
C ASP A 73 2.98 26.64 -20.38
N MET A 74 3.22 25.35 -20.56
CA MET A 74 4.59 24.81 -20.68
C MET A 74 5.37 25.44 -21.83
N LYS A 75 4.69 25.80 -22.94
CA LYS A 75 5.34 26.40 -24.11
C LYS A 75 5.70 27.87 -23.85
N ALA A 76 4.84 28.61 -23.17
CA ALA A 76 5.07 30.00 -22.80
C ALA A 76 5.94 30.14 -21.53
N GLY A 77 6.15 29.07 -20.77
CA GLY A 77 6.92 29.07 -19.52
C GLY A 77 6.26 29.88 -18.40
N LYS A 78 4.94 30.02 -18.43
CA LYS A 78 4.20 30.84 -17.44
C LYS A 78 2.83 30.30 -17.13
N GLY A 79 2.39 30.52 -15.88
CA GLY A 79 1.05 30.21 -15.43
C GLY A 79 0.10 31.42 -15.46
N LYS A 80 -1.18 31.15 -15.28
CA LYS A 80 -2.15 32.19 -15.00
C LYS A 80 -1.95 32.75 -13.60
N ASP A 81 -2.01 34.07 -13.43
CA ASP A 81 -1.82 34.69 -12.13
C ASP A 81 -3.00 34.41 -11.19
N GLY A 82 -2.66 33.83 -10.06
CA GLY A 82 -3.43 33.79 -8.83
C GLY A 82 -4.40 32.62 -8.64
N PRO A 83 -4.59 32.19 -7.39
CA PRO A 83 -5.72 31.38 -7.01
C PRO A 83 -6.98 32.22 -7.14
N MET A 84 -8.09 31.63 -7.58
CA MET A 84 -9.38 32.26 -7.56
C MET A 84 -9.89 32.42 -6.12
N PRO A 85 -10.71 33.45 -5.79
CA PRO A 85 -11.19 33.63 -4.40
C PRO A 85 -11.82 32.42 -3.74
N GLU A 86 -12.50 31.56 -4.50
CA GLU A 86 -13.08 30.33 -4.03
C GLU A 86 -12.04 29.34 -3.46
N TYR A 87 -10.79 29.43 -3.86
CA TYR A 87 -9.70 28.61 -3.30
C TYR A 87 -9.29 29.07 -1.92
N GLU A 88 -9.35 30.36 -1.62
CA GLU A 88 -9.04 30.88 -0.28
C GLU A 88 -10.09 30.39 0.73
N GLU A 89 -11.35 30.39 0.36
CA GLU A 89 -12.43 29.88 1.20
C GLU A 89 -12.27 28.36 1.45
N LEU A 90 -12.00 27.59 0.37
CA LEU A 90 -11.76 26.13 0.51
C LEU A 90 -10.52 25.85 1.38
N ALA A 91 -9.42 26.56 1.17
CA ALA A 91 -8.22 26.40 1.98
C ALA A 91 -8.46 26.73 3.45
N ALA A 92 -9.29 27.74 3.75
CA ALA A 92 -9.68 28.04 5.12
C ALA A 92 -10.51 26.92 5.75
N LYS A 93 -11.44 26.32 5.00
CA LYS A 93 -12.19 25.13 5.44
C LYS A 93 -11.26 23.92 5.68
N MET A 94 -10.36 23.64 4.75
CA MET A 94 -9.38 22.55 4.87
C MET A 94 -8.46 22.72 6.09
N LYS A 95 -8.01 23.95 6.36
CA LYS A 95 -7.24 24.27 7.56
C LYS A 95 -8.03 24.00 8.85
N ARG A 96 -9.29 24.45 8.89
CA ARG A 96 -10.19 24.23 10.04
C ARG A 96 -10.43 22.74 10.33
N ASP A 97 -10.60 21.94 9.27
CA ASP A 97 -10.93 20.51 9.35
C ASP A 97 -9.68 19.60 9.38
N ASP A 98 -8.48 20.17 9.46
CA ASP A 98 -7.19 19.45 9.39
C ASP A 98 -7.08 18.56 8.14
N PHE A 99 -7.48 19.10 7.02
CA PHE A 99 -7.57 18.39 5.73
C PHE A 99 -6.34 18.71 4.87
N ILE A 100 -5.72 17.68 4.28
CA ILE A 100 -4.59 17.85 3.37
C ILE A 100 -5.09 18.10 1.96
N TRP A 101 -4.68 19.22 1.38
CA TRP A 101 -4.92 19.51 -0.01
C TRP A 101 -3.82 18.96 -0.90
N MET A 102 -4.10 17.86 -1.58
CA MET A 102 -3.16 17.22 -2.51
C MET A 102 -3.23 17.89 -3.87
N ILE A 103 -2.09 18.35 -4.38
CA ILE A 103 -1.96 18.72 -5.79
C ILE A 103 -1.41 17.55 -6.59
N GLN A 104 -2.04 17.24 -7.70
CA GLN A 104 -1.51 16.28 -8.66
C GLN A 104 -0.83 17.03 -9.80
N LEU A 105 0.48 16.98 -9.87
CA LEU A 105 1.25 17.41 -11.02
C LEU A 105 1.16 16.35 -12.11
N ARG A 106 1.15 16.70 -13.37
CA ARG A 106 1.15 15.71 -14.48
C ARG A 106 1.91 16.24 -15.68
N PRO A 107 3.17 16.71 -15.53
CA PRO A 107 3.90 17.28 -16.65
C PRO A 107 4.17 16.27 -17.75
N PHE A 108 4.36 14.99 -17.41
CA PHE A 108 4.68 13.95 -18.39
C PHE A 108 3.49 13.54 -19.28
N SER A 109 2.30 14.01 -19.01
CA SER A 109 1.16 13.90 -19.93
C SER A 109 1.09 15.05 -20.94
N ASN A 110 1.98 16.05 -20.83
CA ASN A 110 1.97 17.25 -21.68
C ASN A 110 2.52 16.96 -23.08
N LYS A 111 1.68 17.16 -24.09
CA LYS A 111 2.02 16.92 -25.51
C LYS A 111 3.23 17.73 -26.01
N TYR A 112 3.36 18.99 -25.55
CA TYR A 112 4.48 19.85 -25.92
C TYR A 112 5.81 19.25 -25.44
N LEU A 113 5.87 18.73 -24.20
CA LEU A 113 7.09 18.08 -23.69
C LEU A 113 7.40 16.77 -24.46
N HIS A 114 6.40 15.99 -24.82
CA HIS A 114 6.57 14.79 -25.63
C HIS A 114 7.16 15.10 -27.02
N GLU A 115 6.74 16.20 -27.61
CA GLU A 115 7.23 16.63 -28.93
C GLU A 115 8.64 17.22 -28.84
N LYS A 116 8.92 17.99 -27.80
CA LYS A 116 10.19 18.70 -27.60
C LYS A 116 11.30 17.79 -27.09
N TYR A 117 10.98 16.92 -26.15
CA TYR A 117 11.92 16.02 -25.45
C TYR A 117 11.53 14.54 -25.59
N PRO A 118 11.34 14.03 -26.82
CA PRO A 118 10.97 12.64 -27.02
C PRO A 118 12.13 11.71 -26.65
N ARG A 119 11.82 10.53 -26.14
CA ARG A 119 12.80 9.48 -26.03
C ARG A 119 13.13 8.93 -27.43
N ILE A 120 14.35 8.47 -27.61
CA ILE A 120 14.78 7.81 -28.85
C ILE A 120 14.91 6.31 -28.57
N ASN A 121 14.18 5.49 -29.32
CA ASN A 121 14.32 4.05 -29.30
C ASN A 121 15.67 3.60 -29.86
N LYS A 122 16.04 2.34 -29.59
CA LYS A 122 17.32 1.79 -30.05
C LYS A 122 17.47 1.75 -31.61
N ASP A 123 16.34 1.69 -32.30
CA ASP A 123 16.28 1.74 -33.77
C ASP A 123 16.31 3.17 -34.33
N GLY A 124 16.47 4.19 -33.48
CA GLY A 124 16.49 5.60 -33.86
C GLY A 124 15.11 6.25 -33.97
N SER A 125 14.03 5.49 -33.86
CA SER A 125 12.67 6.05 -33.91
C SER A 125 12.32 6.86 -32.66
N ARG A 126 11.47 7.88 -32.81
CA ARG A 126 10.99 8.72 -31.70
C ARG A 126 9.87 8.03 -30.93
N PHE A 127 9.98 8.03 -29.62
CA PHE A 127 8.93 7.59 -28.71
C PHE A 127 8.33 8.80 -27.97
N THR A 128 7.09 9.15 -28.32
CA THR A 128 6.42 10.40 -27.91
C THR A 128 5.34 10.19 -26.84
N LYS A 129 5.45 9.13 -26.02
CA LYS A 129 4.54 8.89 -24.88
C LYS A 129 5.24 9.02 -23.53
N SER A 130 6.48 9.50 -23.53
CA SER A 130 7.26 9.72 -22.31
C SER A 130 8.32 10.78 -22.59
N VAL A 131 8.72 11.51 -21.54
CA VAL A 131 9.66 12.62 -21.62
C VAL A 131 11.07 12.14 -21.29
N ASP A 132 12.06 12.57 -22.05
CA ASP A 132 13.47 12.31 -21.80
C ASP A 132 14.05 13.38 -20.85
N CYS A 133 14.13 13.05 -19.58
CA CYS A 133 14.62 13.97 -18.53
C CYS A 133 16.13 14.27 -18.65
N THR A 134 16.89 13.52 -19.46
CA THR A 134 18.31 13.81 -19.73
C THR A 134 18.49 14.81 -20.85
N ALA A 135 17.44 15.13 -21.61
CA ALA A 135 17.52 16.10 -22.69
C ALA A 135 17.86 17.49 -22.14
N PRO A 136 18.80 18.22 -22.82
CA PRO A 136 19.18 19.57 -22.39
C PRO A 136 17.95 20.51 -22.25
N GLY A 137 17.84 21.17 -21.10
CA GLY A 137 16.75 22.10 -20.78
C GLY A 137 15.44 21.44 -20.32
N CYS A 138 15.30 20.13 -20.39
CA CYS A 138 14.07 19.45 -19.97
C CYS A 138 13.80 19.63 -18.46
N MET A 139 14.80 19.38 -17.63
CA MET A 139 14.65 19.54 -16.18
C MET A 139 14.40 20.98 -15.74
N ASP A 140 14.90 21.97 -16.50
CA ASP A 140 14.66 23.40 -16.21
C ASP A 140 13.20 23.78 -16.48
N GLU A 141 12.62 23.29 -17.57
CA GLU A 141 11.19 23.49 -17.87
C GLU A 141 10.29 22.79 -16.85
N LEU A 142 10.63 21.57 -16.48
CA LEU A 142 9.92 20.83 -15.43
C LEU A 142 10.01 21.56 -14.07
N ARG A 143 11.18 22.11 -13.74
CA ARG A 143 11.37 22.90 -12.52
C ARG A 143 10.51 24.15 -12.55
N GLY A 144 10.47 24.91 -13.64
CA GLY A 144 9.61 26.10 -13.78
C GLY A 144 8.13 25.78 -13.57
N TYR A 145 7.68 24.64 -14.12
CA TYR A 145 6.32 24.12 -13.90
C TYR A 145 6.05 23.83 -12.42
N VAL A 146 6.95 23.11 -11.76
CA VAL A 146 6.81 22.75 -10.33
C VAL A 146 6.86 23.98 -9.44
N GLU A 147 7.78 24.91 -9.70
CA GLU A 147 7.91 26.17 -8.93
C GLU A 147 6.64 27.02 -8.99
N TYR A 148 6.01 27.11 -10.15
CA TYR A 148 4.75 27.79 -10.29
C TYR A 148 3.69 27.18 -9.36
N HIS A 149 3.48 25.86 -9.43
CA HIS A 149 2.48 25.18 -8.62
C HIS A 149 2.78 25.25 -7.13
N ALA A 150 4.04 25.09 -6.74
CA ALA A 150 4.46 25.20 -5.35
C ALA A 150 4.21 26.62 -4.78
N LYS A 151 4.50 27.68 -5.56
CA LYS A 151 4.19 29.06 -5.18
C LYS A 151 2.70 29.31 -5.00
N VAL A 152 1.87 28.74 -5.88
CA VAL A 152 0.41 28.85 -5.75
C VAL A 152 -0.07 28.13 -4.49
N MET A 153 0.38 26.90 -4.26
CA MET A 153 -0.02 26.13 -3.09
C MET A 153 0.46 26.73 -1.78
N ALA A 154 1.63 27.37 -1.75
CA ALA A 154 2.12 28.06 -0.56
C ALA A 154 1.21 29.22 -0.11
N LYS A 155 0.47 29.86 -1.03
CA LYS A 155 -0.50 30.92 -0.72
C LYS A 155 -1.79 30.39 -0.06
N ALA A 156 -2.11 29.12 -0.23
CA ALA A 156 -3.36 28.55 0.26
C ALA A 156 -3.48 28.52 1.79
N LYS A 157 -2.34 28.57 2.53
CA LYS A 157 -2.29 28.60 4.01
C LYS A 157 -2.98 27.42 4.71
N CYS A 158 -3.15 26.30 4.00
CA CYS A 158 -3.57 25.02 4.54
C CYS A 158 -2.45 23.99 4.40
N THR A 159 -2.62 22.80 4.97
CA THR A 159 -1.67 21.71 4.78
C THR A 159 -1.73 21.21 3.35
N VAL A 160 -0.57 21.14 2.71
CA VAL A 160 -0.42 20.75 1.30
C VAL A 160 0.23 19.39 1.18
N GLY A 161 -0.33 18.57 0.29
CA GLY A 161 0.31 17.37 -0.21
C GLY A 161 0.59 17.47 -1.72
N MET A 162 1.41 16.54 -2.24
CA MET A 162 1.82 16.54 -3.63
C MET A 162 1.83 15.12 -4.20
N MET A 163 1.27 14.97 -5.39
CA MET A 163 1.48 13.81 -6.26
C MET A 163 2.28 14.31 -7.47
N PRO A 164 3.56 13.94 -7.62
CA PRO A 164 4.42 14.51 -8.65
C PRO A 164 4.03 14.09 -10.07
N GLU A 165 3.50 12.88 -10.22
CA GLU A 165 2.98 12.36 -11.48
C GLU A 165 2.02 11.20 -11.19
N SER A 166 1.23 10.77 -12.17
CA SER A 166 0.35 9.63 -12.08
C SER A 166 0.50 8.74 -13.31
N GLU A 167 0.66 7.44 -13.10
CA GLU A 167 0.71 6.40 -14.15
C GLU A 167 1.87 6.54 -15.17
N GLU A 168 2.83 7.43 -14.93
CA GLU A 168 3.89 7.73 -15.91
C GLU A 168 4.76 6.52 -16.20
N ARG A 169 5.11 5.73 -15.17
CA ARG A 169 6.07 4.63 -15.32
C ARG A 169 5.64 3.50 -16.25
N ILE A 170 4.39 3.44 -16.66
CA ILE A 170 3.94 2.57 -17.76
C ILE A 170 4.77 2.83 -19.03
N TRP A 171 5.06 4.11 -19.29
CA TRP A 171 5.73 4.57 -20.50
C TRP A 171 7.24 4.78 -20.33
N SER A 172 7.76 4.73 -19.10
CA SER A 172 9.19 4.89 -18.84
C SER A 172 10.01 3.80 -19.51
N ARG A 173 10.98 4.20 -20.31
CA ARG A 173 11.96 3.33 -20.98
C ARG A 173 13.26 4.07 -21.23
N PRO A 174 14.40 3.38 -21.41
CA PRO A 174 15.65 3.99 -21.82
C PRO A 174 15.51 4.84 -23.08
N SER A 175 16.24 5.95 -23.13
CA SER A 175 16.44 6.74 -24.33
C SER A 175 17.84 6.47 -24.89
N PHE A 176 17.92 6.26 -26.20
CA PHE A 176 19.18 6.07 -26.92
C PHE A 176 19.60 7.34 -27.66
N ALA A 177 19.09 8.49 -27.26
CA ALA A 177 19.59 9.79 -27.75
C ALA A 177 21.06 9.99 -27.34
N PRO A 178 21.86 10.69 -28.16
CA PRO A 178 23.29 10.92 -27.86
C PRO A 178 23.52 11.52 -26.47
N HIS A 179 22.67 12.46 -26.04
CA HIS A 179 22.76 13.07 -24.70
C HIS A 179 22.46 12.09 -23.58
N SER A 180 21.50 11.16 -23.75
CA SER A 180 21.17 10.14 -22.75
C SER A 180 22.29 9.11 -22.59
N ILE A 181 22.88 8.68 -23.73
CA ILE A 181 24.06 7.79 -23.72
C ILE A 181 25.25 8.49 -23.06
N ALA A 182 25.49 9.78 -23.40
CA ALA A 182 26.55 10.57 -22.78
C ALA A 182 26.34 10.77 -21.29
N ALA A 183 25.09 11.00 -20.83
CA ALA A 183 24.77 11.12 -19.41
C ALA A 183 25.08 9.84 -18.63
N TYR A 184 24.71 8.67 -19.16
CA TYR A 184 25.07 7.39 -18.54
C TYR A 184 26.59 7.20 -18.48
N LYS A 185 27.29 7.46 -19.58
CA LYS A 185 28.76 7.33 -19.65
C LYS A 185 29.46 8.30 -18.69
N ALA A 186 28.97 9.52 -18.58
CA ALA A 186 29.50 10.50 -17.61
C ALA A 186 29.30 10.07 -16.15
N ALA A 187 28.12 9.49 -15.84
CA ALA A 187 27.80 9.04 -14.49
C ALA A 187 28.56 7.77 -14.07
N THR A 188 28.84 6.85 -15.01
CA THR A 188 29.32 5.50 -14.69
C THR A 188 30.68 5.15 -15.29
N GLY A 189 31.16 5.92 -16.27
CA GLY A 189 32.34 5.61 -17.07
C GLY A 189 32.13 4.47 -18.10
N ARG A 190 30.93 3.94 -18.24
CA ARG A 190 30.59 2.73 -19.01
C ARG A 190 29.77 3.07 -20.25
N ASP A 191 29.88 2.23 -21.26
CA ASP A 191 29.00 2.27 -22.43
C ASP A 191 27.68 1.50 -22.11
N VAL A 192 26.60 1.90 -22.80
CA VAL A 192 25.28 1.26 -22.64
C VAL A 192 25.35 -0.20 -23.08
N PRO A 193 25.00 -1.18 -22.25
CA PRO A 193 25.03 -2.58 -22.61
C PRO A 193 24.10 -2.92 -23.78
N PRO A 194 24.49 -3.86 -24.65
CA PRO A 194 23.66 -4.24 -25.79
C PRO A 194 22.33 -4.86 -25.44
N GLU A 195 22.18 -5.41 -24.24
CA GLU A 195 20.94 -5.98 -23.70
C GLU A 195 19.93 -4.93 -23.26
N VAL A 196 20.33 -3.68 -23.12
CA VAL A 196 19.40 -2.58 -22.75
C VAL A 196 18.54 -2.22 -23.96
N TYR A 197 17.21 -2.25 -23.79
CA TYR A 197 16.28 -1.84 -24.83
C TYR A 197 14.90 -1.39 -24.34
N GLY A 198 14.48 -1.70 -23.12
CA GLY A 198 13.18 -1.36 -22.55
C GLY A 198 13.25 -1.15 -21.04
N ARG A 199 12.14 -1.26 -20.34
CA ARG A 199 12.06 -1.08 -18.88
C ARG A 199 12.91 -2.07 -18.09
N ALA A 200 13.18 -3.21 -18.68
CA ALA A 200 14.02 -4.28 -18.15
C ALA A 200 14.86 -4.88 -19.28
N ALA A 201 15.86 -5.66 -18.94
CA ALA A 201 16.67 -6.45 -19.88
C ALA A 201 15.87 -7.65 -20.42
N PRO A 202 16.39 -8.39 -21.41
CA PRO A 202 15.84 -9.68 -21.80
C PRO A 202 15.72 -10.63 -20.59
N HIS A 203 14.82 -11.61 -20.72
CA HIS A 203 14.76 -12.71 -19.75
C HIS A 203 16.15 -13.38 -19.62
N TRP A 204 16.53 -13.70 -18.40
CA TRP A 204 17.87 -14.23 -18.08
C TRP A 204 18.29 -15.42 -18.94
N SER A 205 17.36 -16.27 -19.34
CA SER A 205 17.65 -17.44 -20.21
C SER A 205 18.12 -17.04 -21.62
N LYS A 206 17.97 -15.78 -22.02
CA LYS A 206 18.43 -15.23 -23.31
C LYS A 206 19.75 -14.47 -23.20
N ILE A 207 20.28 -14.28 -22.00
CA ILE A 207 21.53 -13.57 -21.74
C ILE A 207 22.67 -14.60 -21.68
N LYS A 208 23.42 -14.69 -22.78
CA LYS A 208 24.48 -15.70 -22.94
C LYS A 208 25.68 -15.51 -22.00
N SER A 209 25.89 -14.30 -21.51
CA SER A 209 26.99 -13.94 -20.60
C SER A 209 26.77 -14.29 -19.14
N LEU A 210 25.57 -14.76 -18.77
CA LEU A 210 25.30 -15.12 -17.39
C LEU A 210 26.02 -16.41 -17.00
N PRO A 211 26.59 -16.46 -15.78
CA PRO A 211 27.19 -17.68 -15.23
C PRO A 211 26.11 -18.77 -15.01
N ALA A 212 26.53 -20.04 -15.01
CA ALA A 212 25.62 -21.18 -14.86
C ALA A 212 24.84 -21.16 -13.53
N ASP A 213 25.45 -20.65 -12.48
CA ASP A 213 24.81 -20.51 -11.15
C ASP A 213 23.91 -19.27 -11.03
N ARG A 214 23.87 -18.42 -12.08
CA ARG A 214 23.08 -17.19 -12.18
C ARG A 214 23.32 -16.20 -11.04
N VAL A 215 24.56 -16.16 -10.53
CA VAL A 215 25.03 -15.14 -9.58
C VAL A 215 25.88 -14.13 -10.31
N VAL A 216 25.55 -12.88 -10.20
CA VAL A 216 26.25 -11.78 -10.88
C VAL A 216 26.78 -10.78 -9.85
N ASP A 217 27.78 -10.01 -10.22
CA ASP A 217 28.25 -8.90 -9.39
C ASP A 217 27.22 -7.76 -9.40
N ARG A 218 27.13 -7.04 -8.29
CA ARG A 218 26.19 -5.91 -8.15
C ARG A 218 26.39 -4.86 -9.25
N ASP A 219 27.61 -4.70 -9.70
CA ASP A 219 28.01 -3.78 -10.77
C ASP A 219 28.03 -4.41 -12.17
N HIS A 220 27.39 -5.59 -12.32
CA HIS A 220 27.19 -6.21 -13.65
C HIS A 220 26.65 -5.15 -14.63
N PRO A 221 27.17 -5.05 -15.87
CA PRO A 221 26.85 -3.94 -16.78
C PRO A 221 25.35 -3.66 -16.94
N ILE A 222 24.54 -4.71 -17.10
CA ILE A 222 23.08 -4.60 -17.20
C ILE A 222 22.49 -3.99 -15.92
N LEU A 223 22.86 -4.49 -14.73
CA LEU A 223 22.35 -3.98 -13.45
C LEU A 223 22.80 -2.56 -13.19
N SER A 224 24.05 -2.23 -13.50
CA SER A 224 24.60 -0.88 -13.40
C SER A 224 23.80 0.12 -14.23
N TYR A 225 23.46 -0.25 -15.47
CA TYR A 225 22.62 0.60 -16.31
C TYR A 225 21.25 0.85 -15.72
N TYR A 226 20.53 -0.22 -15.31
CA TYR A 226 19.17 -0.07 -14.81
C TYR A 226 19.11 0.54 -13.41
N ARG A 227 20.14 0.39 -12.55
CA ARG A 227 20.26 1.14 -11.30
C ARG A 227 20.38 2.65 -11.57
N TRP A 228 21.21 3.03 -12.54
CA TRP A 228 21.30 4.42 -12.98
C TRP A 228 19.96 4.90 -13.58
N PHE A 229 19.37 4.14 -14.48
CA PHE A 229 18.13 4.54 -15.17
C PHE A 229 16.95 4.75 -14.18
N TRP A 230 16.71 3.79 -13.31
CA TRP A 230 15.60 3.85 -12.36
C TRP A 230 15.91 4.69 -11.12
N GLY A 231 17.15 4.91 -10.77
CA GLY A 231 17.59 5.68 -9.60
C GLY A 231 17.90 7.14 -9.94
N GLU A 232 19.07 7.40 -10.50
CA GLU A 232 19.64 8.75 -10.60
C GLU A 232 19.52 9.38 -12.00
N GLY A 233 19.36 8.56 -13.03
CA GLY A 233 19.55 9.00 -14.40
C GLY A 233 18.31 9.57 -15.05
N ASP A 234 17.75 8.80 -15.96
CA ASP A 234 16.73 9.21 -16.90
C ASP A 234 15.32 8.78 -16.48
N GLY A 235 15.19 8.04 -15.38
CA GLY A 235 13.89 7.64 -14.84
C GLY A 235 13.20 8.77 -14.08
N SER A 236 11.90 8.58 -13.85
CA SER A 236 11.05 9.53 -13.15
C SER A 236 11.55 9.94 -11.74
N PRO A 237 12.31 9.12 -10.97
CA PRO A 237 12.78 9.51 -9.64
C PRO A 237 13.55 10.82 -9.59
N ARG A 238 14.35 11.14 -10.62
CA ARG A 238 15.07 12.43 -10.71
C ARG A 238 14.11 13.62 -10.70
N TYR A 239 13.04 13.52 -11.47
CA TYR A 239 11.98 14.55 -11.48
C TYR A 239 11.26 14.62 -10.13
N TYR A 240 10.92 13.46 -9.54
CA TYR A 240 10.18 13.42 -8.27
C TYR A 240 10.98 14.05 -7.13
N GLN A 241 12.27 13.77 -7.06
CA GLN A 241 13.13 14.38 -6.05
C GLN A 241 13.21 15.91 -6.24
N MET A 242 13.38 16.36 -7.47
CA MET A 242 13.39 17.80 -7.77
C MET A 242 12.05 18.46 -7.39
N ALA A 243 10.92 17.81 -7.69
CA ALA A 243 9.60 18.34 -7.34
C ALA A 243 9.42 18.43 -5.81
N LEU A 244 9.85 17.40 -5.08
CA LEU A 244 9.83 17.40 -3.61
C LEU A 244 10.68 18.52 -3.02
N ASP A 245 11.89 18.72 -3.52
CA ASP A 245 12.81 19.76 -3.03
C ASP A 245 12.25 21.16 -3.26
N VAL A 246 11.66 21.41 -4.44
CA VAL A 246 11.01 22.69 -4.76
C VAL A 246 9.80 22.95 -3.84
N PHE A 247 8.97 21.93 -3.60
CA PHE A 247 7.84 22.12 -2.68
C PHE A 247 8.31 22.37 -1.24
N ARG A 248 9.32 21.64 -0.75
CA ARG A 248 9.93 21.92 0.56
C ARG A 248 10.42 23.35 0.69
N GLU A 249 11.14 23.83 -0.32
CA GLU A 249 11.64 25.20 -0.34
C GLU A 249 10.51 26.25 -0.27
N LYS A 250 9.45 26.05 -1.05
CA LYS A 250 8.37 27.04 -1.14
C LYS A 250 7.37 26.98 0.01
N LEU A 251 7.14 25.81 0.58
CA LEU A 251 6.22 25.60 1.70
C LEU A 251 6.90 25.85 3.06
N GLY A 252 8.21 25.68 3.16
CA GLY A 252 8.94 25.67 4.44
C GLY A 252 8.79 24.38 5.25
N TYR A 253 8.16 23.34 4.69
CA TYR A 253 8.03 22.01 5.28
C TYR A 253 7.92 20.95 4.17
N ALA A 254 8.16 19.68 4.51
CA ALA A 254 7.98 18.58 3.56
C ALA A 254 6.49 18.33 3.32
N PRO A 255 5.98 18.42 2.07
CA PRO A 255 4.61 18.08 1.77
C PRO A 255 4.34 16.59 2.01
N PHE A 256 3.10 16.26 2.30
CA PHE A 256 2.66 14.86 2.21
C PHE A 256 2.71 14.41 0.75
N THR A 257 3.40 13.31 0.43
CA THR A 257 3.57 12.89 -0.96
C THR A 257 2.93 11.54 -1.26
N MET A 258 2.40 11.42 -2.46
CA MET A 258 1.88 10.17 -3.01
C MET A 258 2.48 9.92 -4.38
N TYR A 259 2.77 8.67 -4.68
CA TYR A 259 3.25 8.22 -5.96
C TYR A 259 2.40 7.06 -6.49
N ASP A 260 1.95 7.22 -7.71
CA ASP A 260 1.10 6.27 -8.41
C ASP A 260 1.81 5.81 -9.70
N PRO A 261 2.60 4.73 -9.63
CA PRO A 261 3.35 4.26 -10.79
C PRO A 261 2.49 3.46 -11.78
N ALA A 262 1.25 3.13 -11.46
CA ALA A 262 0.31 2.28 -12.19
C ALA A 262 0.79 0.83 -12.46
N VAL A 263 2.09 0.61 -12.47
CA VAL A 263 2.72 -0.70 -12.63
C VAL A 263 3.88 -0.84 -11.66
N ARG A 264 4.13 -2.06 -11.24
CA ARG A 264 5.30 -2.37 -10.43
C ARG A 264 6.57 -2.15 -11.24
N VAL A 265 7.50 -1.38 -10.72
CA VAL A 265 8.77 -1.05 -11.37
C VAL A 265 9.93 -1.13 -10.39
N PRO A 266 11.10 -1.57 -10.82
CA PRO A 266 12.32 -1.47 -10.03
C PRO A 266 12.96 -0.06 -10.12
N PRO A 267 13.79 0.36 -9.17
CA PRO A 267 13.94 -0.22 -7.84
C PRO A 267 12.73 0.10 -6.99
N LEU A 268 12.32 -0.83 -6.15
CA LEU A 268 11.20 -0.65 -5.26
C LEU A 268 11.64 -0.16 -3.88
N TRP A 269 12.75 -0.69 -3.37
CA TRP A 269 13.25 -0.34 -2.05
C TRP A 269 13.91 1.05 -2.06
N GLY A 270 13.46 1.92 -1.15
CA GLY A 270 13.98 3.29 -1.03
C GLY A 270 13.76 4.17 -2.26
N GLY A 271 12.89 3.74 -3.19
CA GLY A 271 12.68 4.46 -4.44
C GLY A 271 11.83 5.71 -4.29
N ALA A 272 12.13 6.75 -5.08
CA ALA A 272 11.34 7.97 -5.32
C ALA A 272 10.94 8.81 -4.10
N GLY A 273 11.74 8.82 -3.02
CA GLY A 273 11.48 9.69 -1.87
C GLY A 273 10.22 9.29 -1.07
N ASN A 274 9.58 10.26 -0.41
CA ASN A 274 8.37 10.06 0.39
C ASN A 274 7.13 9.82 -0.46
N VAL A 275 7.11 8.75 -1.25
CA VAL A 275 6.04 8.50 -2.22
C VAL A 275 5.49 7.10 -2.05
N THR A 276 4.18 6.99 -1.98
CA THR A 276 3.51 5.71 -1.85
C THR A 276 3.34 5.02 -3.19
N HIS A 277 3.27 3.72 -3.15
CA HIS A 277 2.99 2.88 -4.30
C HIS A 277 1.49 2.55 -4.35
N ASN A 278 0.92 2.59 -5.55
CA ASN A 278 -0.43 2.13 -5.84
C ASN A 278 -0.41 1.11 -6.96
N ASP A 279 -1.11 0.00 -6.80
CA ASP A 279 -1.35 -0.97 -7.85
C ASP A 279 -2.81 -0.89 -8.33
N GLN A 280 -3.10 0.10 -9.16
CA GLN A 280 -4.45 0.36 -9.69
C GLN A 280 -4.95 -0.72 -10.64
N TRP A 281 -4.06 -1.48 -11.25
CA TRP A 281 -4.40 -2.30 -12.41
C TRP A 281 -4.80 -3.73 -12.08
N LYS A 282 -4.66 -4.14 -10.84
CA LYS A 282 -5.15 -5.46 -10.41
C LYS A 282 -6.62 -5.42 -10.01
N MET A 283 -7.46 -5.28 -11.00
CA MET A 283 -8.90 -5.23 -10.84
C MET A 283 -9.58 -6.59 -10.87
N CYS A 284 -8.83 -7.67 -11.05
CA CYS A 284 -9.46 -8.91 -11.48
C CYS A 284 -9.69 -9.94 -10.40
N TYR A 285 -9.24 -9.75 -9.18
CA TYR A 285 -9.46 -10.71 -8.09
C TYR A 285 -8.99 -10.16 -6.74
N PRO A 286 -9.69 -9.21 -6.14
CA PRO A 286 -9.27 -8.68 -4.87
C PRO A 286 -9.67 -9.64 -3.75
N TYR A 287 -8.89 -10.68 -3.55
CA TYR A 287 -8.91 -11.36 -2.27
C TYR A 287 -8.29 -10.45 -1.21
N PRO A 288 -8.71 -10.53 0.06
CA PRO A 288 -8.19 -9.68 1.13
C PRO A 288 -6.66 -9.79 1.27
N TYR A 289 -6.10 -10.97 1.07
CA TYR A 289 -4.66 -11.20 1.18
C TYR A 289 -3.84 -10.51 0.08
N GLU A 290 -4.40 -10.17 -1.08
CA GLU A 290 -3.69 -9.42 -2.11
C GLU A 290 -3.37 -8.00 -1.63
N HIS A 291 -4.36 -7.32 -1.06
CA HIS A 291 -4.18 -5.97 -0.51
C HIS A 291 -3.24 -5.97 0.69
N ALA A 292 -3.36 -6.96 1.58
CA ALA A 292 -2.46 -7.08 2.72
C ALA A 292 -1.00 -7.24 2.28
N TYR A 293 -0.73 -8.07 1.25
CA TYR A 293 0.62 -8.23 0.72
C TYR A 293 1.14 -6.98 0.03
N MET A 294 0.30 -6.27 -0.74
CA MET A 294 0.68 -5.00 -1.36
C MET A 294 1.11 -3.97 -0.31
N VAL A 295 0.42 -3.89 0.82
CA VAL A 295 0.84 -3.02 1.93
C VAL A 295 2.17 -3.51 2.54
N SER A 296 2.42 -4.82 2.56
CA SER A 296 3.73 -5.37 2.96
C SER A 296 4.87 -4.89 2.05
N GLU A 297 4.65 -4.90 0.73
CA GLU A 297 5.60 -4.35 -0.25
C GLU A 297 5.86 -2.87 0.01
N GLN A 298 4.81 -2.08 0.25
CA GLN A 298 4.92 -0.65 0.53
C GLN A 298 5.68 -0.36 1.82
N ASN A 299 5.40 -1.10 2.89
CA ASN A 299 6.14 -0.98 4.16
C ASN A 299 7.61 -1.28 3.98
N ALA A 300 7.96 -2.37 3.30
CA ALA A 300 9.34 -2.74 3.03
C ALA A 300 10.04 -1.71 2.12
N MET A 301 9.33 -1.15 1.14
CA MET A 301 9.86 -0.08 0.29
C MET A 301 10.15 1.19 1.10
N ALA A 302 9.26 1.55 2.02
CA ALA A 302 9.40 2.73 2.87
C ALA A 302 10.60 2.65 3.83
N GLU A 303 11.04 1.45 4.23
CA GLU A 303 12.25 1.27 5.04
C GLU A 303 13.51 1.86 4.40
N GLY A 304 13.55 1.93 3.08
CA GLY A 304 14.66 2.50 2.31
C GLY A 304 14.71 4.02 2.34
N THR A 305 13.61 4.69 2.71
CA THR A 305 13.50 6.15 2.73
C THR A 305 12.91 6.60 4.06
N PRO A 306 13.73 7.04 5.02
CA PRO A 306 13.24 7.51 6.32
C PRO A 306 12.19 8.62 6.18
N GLY A 307 11.10 8.51 6.93
CA GLY A 307 10.00 9.47 6.89
C GLY A 307 9.02 9.29 5.71
N GLN A 308 9.19 8.24 4.91
CA GLN A 308 8.21 7.91 3.87
C GLN A 308 6.90 7.42 4.48
N HIS A 309 5.80 8.01 4.02
CA HIS A 309 4.46 7.58 4.38
C HIS A 309 4.01 6.39 3.54
N VAL A 310 3.21 5.52 4.13
CA VAL A 310 2.56 4.40 3.45
C VAL A 310 1.06 4.67 3.37
N VAL A 311 0.61 5.08 2.18
CA VAL A 311 -0.80 5.27 1.85
C VAL A 311 -1.15 4.37 0.68
N THR A 312 -1.96 3.36 0.91
CA THR A 312 -2.38 2.44 -0.15
C THR A 312 -3.67 2.90 -0.80
N LEU A 313 -3.83 2.68 -2.09
CA LEU A 313 -5.07 2.96 -2.80
C LEU A 313 -5.84 1.68 -3.07
N VAL A 314 -7.11 1.71 -2.69
CA VAL A 314 -8.08 0.66 -2.98
C VAL A 314 -8.82 1.03 -4.27
N GLN A 315 -9.09 0.04 -5.12
CA GLN A 315 -9.75 0.28 -6.38
C GLN A 315 -11.26 0.50 -6.17
N GLY A 316 -11.70 1.74 -6.39
CA GLY A 316 -13.12 2.13 -6.35
C GLY A 316 -13.89 1.86 -7.65
N ILE A 317 -13.19 1.36 -8.67
CA ILE A 317 -13.77 1.04 -9.98
C ILE A 317 -13.38 -0.36 -10.43
N ALA A 318 -14.15 -0.88 -11.37
CA ALA A 318 -13.79 -2.08 -12.11
C ALA A 318 -13.84 -1.84 -13.61
N ALA A 319 -13.02 -2.59 -14.34
CA ALA A 319 -12.96 -2.46 -15.79
C ALA A 319 -14.27 -2.88 -16.43
N SER A 320 -14.74 -2.04 -17.34
CA SER A 320 -16.00 -2.17 -18.05
C SER A 320 -15.99 -3.14 -19.22
N SER A 321 -14.83 -3.39 -19.82
CA SER A 321 -14.70 -4.27 -20.99
C SER A 321 -15.32 -5.64 -20.81
N ALA A 322 -16.02 -5.81 -19.72
CA ALA A 322 -16.61 -7.03 -19.26
C ALA A 322 -17.98 -6.84 -18.63
N LEU A 323 -18.63 -5.71 -18.84
CA LEU A 323 -20.06 -5.60 -18.53
C LEU A 323 -20.85 -6.54 -19.46
N ALA A 324 -21.71 -7.34 -18.86
CA ALA A 324 -22.69 -8.10 -19.64
C ALA A 324 -23.56 -7.13 -20.44
N SER A 325 -23.89 -7.53 -21.67
CA SER A 325 -24.90 -6.85 -22.47
C SER A 325 -26.20 -6.65 -21.67
N THR A 326 -26.91 -5.58 -21.96
CA THR A 326 -28.23 -5.34 -21.37
C THR A 326 -29.25 -6.44 -21.71
N ASN A 327 -29.04 -7.14 -22.83
CA ASN A 327 -29.91 -8.25 -23.27
C ASN A 327 -29.74 -9.52 -22.43
N ASP A 328 -28.61 -9.62 -21.71
CA ASP A 328 -28.23 -10.79 -20.91
C ASP A 328 -28.48 -10.59 -19.42
N LEU A 329 -29.19 -9.53 -19.03
CA LEU A 329 -29.50 -9.26 -17.64
C LEU A 329 -30.51 -10.26 -17.08
N PRO A 330 -30.24 -10.89 -15.93
CA PRO A 330 -31.22 -11.73 -15.24
C PRO A 330 -32.52 -10.99 -14.92
N ALA A 331 -33.66 -11.69 -14.84
CA ALA A 331 -34.95 -11.10 -14.53
C ALA A 331 -34.96 -10.35 -13.16
N LYS A 332 -34.15 -10.79 -12.20
CA LYS A 332 -34.03 -10.20 -10.85
C LYS A 332 -32.74 -9.42 -10.68
N VAL A 333 -32.50 -8.45 -11.56
CA VAL A 333 -31.34 -7.54 -11.43
C VAL A 333 -31.65 -6.43 -10.42
N PRO A 334 -30.73 -6.08 -9.50
CA PRO A 334 -30.89 -4.95 -8.61
C PRO A 334 -31.19 -3.64 -9.36
N GLU A 335 -31.99 -2.75 -8.74
CA GLU A 335 -32.43 -1.49 -9.35
C GLU A 335 -31.24 -0.60 -9.76
N TRP A 336 -30.19 -0.52 -8.94
CA TRP A 336 -29.00 0.25 -9.28
C TRP A 336 -28.31 -0.25 -10.55
N ARG A 337 -28.36 -1.55 -10.83
CA ARG A 337 -27.80 -2.15 -12.02
C ARG A 337 -28.65 -1.82 -13.25
N ARG A 338 -29.99 -1.81 -13.12
CA ARG A 338 -30.91 -1.47 -14.21
C ARG A 338 -30.79 0.00 -14.63
N ARG A 339 -30.50 0.91 -13.68
CA ARG A 339 -30.31 2.33 -13.97
C ARG A 339 -29.02 2.61 -14.76
N ASN A 340 -28.05 1.72 -14.65
CA ASN A 340 -26.72 1.90 -15.24
C ASN A 340 -26.31 0.68 -16.08
N PRO A 341 -27.11 0.29 -17.09
CA PRO A 341 -26.86 -0.94 -17.85
C PRO A 341 -25.61 -0.84 -18.74
N VAL A 342 -25.22 0.37 -19.12
CA VAL A 342 -24.11 0.64 -20.03
C VAL A 342 -23.20 1.68 -19.41
N THR A 343 -22.33 1.28 -18.52
CA THR A 343 -21.26 2.13 -17.97
C THR A 343 -19.91 1.55 -18.35
N GLU A 344 -18.97 2.41 -18.71
CA GLU A 344 -17.63 1.98 -19.06
C GLU A 344 -16.92 1.38 -17.85
N PHE A 345 -17.11 1.95 -16.67
CA PHE A 345 -16.56 1.45 -15.42
C PHE A 345 -17.64 1.31 -14.36
N ILE A 346 -17.54 0.28 -13.55
CA ILE A 346 -18.52 -0.04 -12.51
C ILE A 346 -17.89 -0.02 -11.12
N THR A 347 -18.68 0.32 -10.13
CA THR A 347 -18.29 0.27 -8.72
C THR A 347 -18.16 -1.18 -8.25
N PRO A 348 -17.13 -1.56 -7.48
CA PRO A 348 -17.03 -2.87 -6.85
C PRO A 348 -18.22 -3.20 -5.97
N PRO A 349 -18.62 -4.47 -5.84
CA PRO A 349 -19.63 -4.89 -4.86
C PRO A 349 -19.23 -4.54 -3.43
N PRO A 350 -20.19 -4.23 -2.54
CA PRO A 350 -19.91 -3.81 -1.17
C PRO A 350 -19.12 -4.84 -0.37
N ASP A 351 -19.42 -6.13 -0.55
CA ASP A 351 -18.76 -7.21 0.19
C ASP A 351 -17.28 -7.33 -0.18
N MET A 352 -16.96 -7.26 -1.49
CA MET A 352 -15.57 -7.23 -1.95
C MET A 352 -14.82 -6.00 -1.44
N MET A 353 -15.45 -4.83 -1.46
CA MET A 353 -14.84 -3.62 -0.98
C MET A 353 -14.57 -3.69 0.54
N LEU A 354 -15.50 -4.23 1.31
CA LEU A 354 -15.36 -4.36 2.76
C LEU A 354 -14.18 -5.25 3.15
N GLU A 355 -14.03 -6.40 2.50
CA GLU A 355 -12.90 -7.29 2.73
C GLU A 355 -11.55 -6.64 2.42
N GLN A 356 -11.47 -5.89 1.30
CA GLN A 356 -10.26 -5.16 0.91
C GLN A 356 -9.88 -4.13 1.99
N LEU A 357 -10.85 -3.39 2.50
CA LEU A 357 -10.62 -2.39 3.54
C LEU A 357 -10.11 -3.03 4.84
N TRP A 358 -10.68 -4.16 5.25
CA TRP A 358 -10.20 -4.91 6.39
C TRP A 358 -8.76 -5.43 6.21
N ALA A 359 -8.46 -5.93 5.02
CA ALA A 359 -7.11 -6.40 4.69
C ALA A 359 -6.08 -5.26 4.74
N VAL A 360 -6.42 -4.10 4.19
CA VAL A 360 -5.57 -2.91 4.21
C VAL A 360 -5.26 -2.48 5.63
N ILE A 361 -6.27 -2.29 6.49
CA ILE A 361 -6.07 -1.83 7.86
C ILE A 361 -5.44 -2.88 8.79
N SER A 362 -5.38 -4.15 8.36
CA SER A 362 -4.70 -5.20 9.12
C SER A 362 -3.18 -4.99 9.16
N ARG A 363 -2.62 -4.26 8.21
CA ARG A 363 -1.23 -3.84 8.13
C ARG A 363 -1.01 -2.45 8.74
N LYS A 364 0.22 -2.17 9.14
CA LYS A 364 0.60 -0.81 9.55
C LYS A 364 0.58 0.09 8.32
N ILE A 365 -0.16 1.19 8.41
CA ILE A 365 -0.32 2.18 7.35
C ILE A 365 -0.35 3.59 7.95
N ASP A 366 0.05 4.59 7.16
CA ASP A 366 -0.18 6.01 7.47
C ASP A 366 -1.49 6.51 6.89
N GLY A 367 -2.05 5.78 5.93
CA GLY A 367 -3.33 6.08 5.33
C GLY A 367 -3.77 5.08 4.27
N PHE A 368 -4.98 5.23 3.82
CA PHE A 368 -5.48 4.58 2.60
C PHE A 368 -6.43 5.51 1.83
N GLY A 369 -6.69 5.19 0.59
CA GLY A 369 -7.58 5.97 -0.25
C GLY A 369 -8.22 5.16 -1.36
N PHE A 370 -8.92 5.86 -2.26
CA PHE A 370 -9.64 5.24 -3.35
C PHE A 370 -9.19 5.80 -4.70
N HIS A 371 -8.88 4.91 -5.62
CA HIS A 371 -8.79 5.24 -7.03
C HIS A 371 -10.16 5.11 -7.69
N GLY A 372 -10.43 5.93 -8.73
CA GLY A 372 -11.74 5.93 -9.39
C GLY A 372 -12.81 6.66 -8.57
N LYS A 373 -12.43 7.81 -8.07
CA LYS A 373 -13.19 8.69 -7.19
C LYS A 373 -14.66 8.88 -7.55
N ASP A 374 -14.94 9.10 -8.84
CA ASP A 374 -16.28 9.39 -9.33
C ASP A 374 -17.20 8.14 -9.27
N ALA A 375 -16.60 6.95 -9.14
CA ALA A 375 -17.37 5.70 -9.09
C ALA A 375 -18.11 5.49 -7.76
N LEU A 376 -17.68 6.15 -6.67
CA LEU A 376 -18.31 5.99 -5.36
C LEU A 376 -19.21 7.16 -4.97
N TRP A 377 -18.86 8.40 -5.34
CA TRP A 377 -19.54 9.60 -4.82
C TRP A 377 -20.22 10.48 -5.86
N PHE A 378 -19.89 10.37 -7.15
CA PHE A 378 -20.41 11.25 -8.17
C PHE A 378 -21.69 10.69 -8.81
N GLU A 379 -22.78 11.45 -8.76
CA GLU A 379 -24.10 11.07 -9.31
C GLU A 379 -24.39 11.70 -10.69
N GLY A 380 -23.44 12.41 -11.28
CA GLY A 380 -23.62 13.07 -12.58
C GLY A 380 -23.36 12.16 -13.78
N LYS A 381 -23.81 12.58 -14.97
CA LYS A 381 -23.46 11.92 -16.23
C LYS A 381 -22.02 12.23 -16.58
N ARG A 382 -21.08 11.33 -16.27
CA ARG A 382 -19.74 11.34 -16.82
C ARG A 382 -19.50 10.10 -17.65
N THR A 383 -18.69 10.27 -18.70
CA THR A 383 -18.43 9.24 -19.69
C THR A 383 -17.42 8.19 -19.23
N TYR A 384 -16.72 8.41 -18.11
CA TYR A 384 -15.60 7.58 -17.69
C TYR A 384 -15.90 6.74 -16.45
N TYR A 385 -15.86 7.32 -15.26
CA TYR A 385 -16.15 6.63 -14.02
C TYR A 385 -17.57 6.94 -13.61
N HIS A 386 -18.42 5.94 -13.60
CA HIS A 386 -19.82 6.12 -13.30
C HIS A 386 -20.23 5.28 -12.10
N TYR A 387 -20.85 5.94 -11.16
CA TYR A 387 -21.41 5.34 -9.98
C TYR A 387 -22.54 4.36 -10.33
N THR A 388 -22.40 3.10 -9.95
CA THR A 388 -23.33 2.04 -10.30
C THR A 388 -23.90 1.30 -9.09
N ASN A 389 -23.23 1.36 -7.93
CA ASN A 389 -23.63 0.64 -6.73
C ASN A 389 -23.66 1.53 -5.48
N PRO A 390 -24.84 2.08 -5.12
CA PRO A 390 -24.98 2.95 -3.95
C PRO A 390 -24.72 2.24 -2.61
N GLU A 391 -24.81 0.92 -2.58
CA GLU A 391 -24.59 0.13 -1.37
C GLU A 391 -23.11 0.10 -1.00
N THR A 392 -22.23 0.08 -2.01
CA THR A 392 -20.79 0.18 -1.78
C THR A 392 -20.42 1.50 -1.14
N ARG A 393 -21.00 2.62 -1.59
CA ARG A 393 -20.81 3.92 -0.93
C ARG A 393 -21.27 3.88 0.53
N ARG A 394 -22.50 3.40 0.79
CA ARG A 394 -23.02 3.31 2.16
C ARG A 394 -22.18 2.39 3.04
N MET A 395 -21.63 1.31 2.48
CA MET A 395 -20.72 0.43 3.19
C MET A 395 -19.40 1.15 3.53
N VAL A 396 -18.80 1.88 2.58
CA VAL A 396 -17.59 2.68 2.83
C VAL A 396 -17.84 3.72 3.92
N GLU A 397 -18.95 4.47 3.86
CA GLU A 397 -19.31 5.45 4.89
C GLU A 397 -19.44 4.81 6.29
N ARG A 398 -20.07 3.63 6.37
CA ARG A 398 -20.15 2.89 7.63
C ARG A 398 -18.78 2.44 8.13
N PHE A 399 -17.96 1.85 7.26
CA PHE A 399 -16.63 1.40 7.61
C PHE A 399 -15.74 2.56 8.10
N MET A 400 -15.79 3.71 7.42
CA MET A 400 -15.09 4.91 7.86
C MET A 400 -15.55 5.37 9.25
N ARG A 401 -16.87 5.47 9.45
CA ARG A 401 -17.46 5.97 10.70
C ARG A 401 -17.24 5.03 11.88
N ASP A 402 -17.38 3.71 11.67
CA ASP A 402 -17.46 2.73 12.75
C ASP A 402 -16.12 2.03 13.03
N VAL A 403 -15.19 2.05 12.06
CA VAL A 403 -13.92 1.31 12.15
C VAL A 403 -12.72 2.23 11.89
N ALA A 404 -12.59 2.76 10.69
CA ALA A 404 -11.34 3.37 10.25
C ALA A 404 -11.02 4.67 11.00
N VAL A 405 -11.99 5.57 11.16
CA VAL A 405 -11.80 6.84 11.86
C VAL A 405 -11.61 6.63 13.37
N PRO A 406 -12.48 5.85 14.07
CA PRO A 406 -12.31 5.63 15.50
C PRO A 406 -11.03 4.92 15.90
N LEU A 407 -10.59 3.94 15.11
CA LEU A 407 -9.40 3.14 15.37
C LEU A 407 -8.16 3.67 14.67
N GLY A 408 -8.27 4.75 13.87
CA GLY A 408 -7.18 5.33 13.09
C GLY A 408 -5.88 5.55 13.88
N PRO A 409 -5.90 6.20 15.06
CA PRO A 409 -4.70 6.37 15.87
C PRO A 409 -4.01 5.05 16.27
N LEU A 410 -4.80 4.02 16.60
CA LEU A 410 -4.29 2.68 16.89
C LEU A 410 -3.72 2.02 15.63
N LEU A 411 -4.44 2.11 14.51
CA LEU A 411 -4.02 1.52 13.22
C LEU A 411 -2.68 2.09 12.73
N LYS A 412 -2.43 3.37 12.98
CA LYS A 412 -1.16 4.01 12.67
C LYS A 412 -0.05 3.63 13.67
N ALA A 413 -0.36 3.62 14.97
CA ALA A 413 0.64 3.48 16.02
C ALA A 413 1.06 2.03 16.29
N ALA A 414 0.12 1.06 16.22
CA ALA A 414 0.41 -0.32 16.57
C ALA A 414 1.44 -0.95 15.61
N PRO A 415 2.60 -1.43 16.13
CA PRO A 415 3.64 -1.99 15.27
C PRO A 415 3.26 -3.36 14.71
N GLU A 416 3.80 -3.67 13.53
CA GLU A 416 3.76 -5.03 12.99
C GLU A 416 4.51 -5.97 13.94
N ARG A 417 4.03 -7.22 14.04
CA ARG A 417 4.80 -8.27 14.68
C ARG A 417 6.05 -8.56 13.83
N PRO A 418 7.23 -8.76 14.44
CA PRO A 418 8.43 -9.09 13.68
C PRO A 418 8.18 -10.29 12.75
N PRO A 419 8.46 -10.17 11.45
CA PRO A 419 8.15 -11.22 10.49
C PRO A 419 9.07 -12.42 10.69
N GLU A 420 8.50 -13.63 10.72
CA GLU A 420 9.26 -14.88 10.75
C GLU A 420 9.36 -15.51 9.34
N ILE A 421 8.53 -15.04 8.41
CA ILE A 421 8.49 -15.46 7.01
C ILE A 421 8.62 -14.24 6.12
N ALA A 422 9.45 -14.31 5.10
CA ALA A 422 9.64 -13.23 4.15
C ALA A 422 9.57 -13.73 2.69
N VAL A 423 9.04 -12.92 1.79
CA VAL A 423 9.09 -13.14 0.34
C VAL A 423 10.27 -12.37 -0.22
N LEU A 424 11.19 -13.08 -0.85
CA LEU A 424 12.37 -12.50 -1.48
C LEU A 424 11.98 -11.78 -2.77
N ASP A 425 12.52 -10.58 -2.94
CA ASP A 425 12.33 -9.75 -4.12
C ASP A 425 13.64 -9.08 -4.52
N THR A 426 14.24 -9.53 -5.62
CA THR A 426 15.57 -9.08 -6.05
C THR A 426 15.50 -8.15 -7.24
N PHE A 427 16.23 -7.03 -7.19
CA PHE A 427 16.41 -6.13 -8.31
C PHE A 427 17.03 -6.86 -9.51
N ALA A 428 18.01 -7.74 -9.30
CA ALA A 428 18.63 -8.51 -10.34
C ALA A 428 17.62 -9.37 -11.12
N SER A 429 16.73 -10.07 -10.43
CA SER A 429 15.67 -10.85 -11.08
C SER A 429 14.64 -9.95 -11.76
N ALA A 430 14.25 -8.85 -11.14
CA ALA A 430 13.33 -7.89 -11.75
C ALA A 430 13.84 -7.36 -13.09
N ILE A 431 15.12 -6.97 -13.14
CA ILE A 431 15.73 -6.44 -14.36
C ILE A 431 15.92 -7.51 -15.43
N MET A 432 16.26 -8.73 -15.05
CA MET A 432 16.55 -9.82 -16.00
C MET A 432 15.35 -10.78 -16.20
N SER A 433 14.13 -10.33 -15.96
CA SER A 433 12.90 -11.11 -16.15
C SER A 433 12.20 -10.90 -17.50
N GLY A 434 12.76 -10.05 -18.35
CA GLY A 434 12.17 -9.71 -19.65
C GLY A 434 11.26 -8.47 -19.60
N GLN A 435 10.83 -8.02 -20.79
CA GLN A 435 10.16 -6.73 -20.97
C GLN A 435 8.80 -6.58 -20.28
N GLY A 436 8.12 -7.67 -20.02
CA GLY A 436 6.87 -7.67 -19.28
C GLY A 436 7.05 -7.74 -17.77
N GLY A 437 8.26 -8.02 -17.28
CA GLY A 437 8.50 -8.34 -15.87
C GLY A 437 7.70 -9.57 -15.39
N TYR A 438 7.18 -10.34 -16.32
CA TYR A 438 6.09 -11.29 -16.09
C TYR A 438 6.48 -12.40 -15.11
N ASP A 439 7.68 -12.93 -15.25
CA ASP A 439 8.12 -14.05 -14.41
C ASP A 439 8.44 -13.57 -12.98
N TRP A 440 9.03 -12.37 -12.87
CA TRP A 440 9.36 -11.79 -11.58
C TRP A 440 8.13 -11.19 -10.89
N ASP A 441 7.47 -10.20 -11.50
CA ASP A 441 6.37 -9.45 -10.87
C ASP A 441 5.20 -10.37 -10.50
N ARG A 442 4.77 -11.20 -11.46
CA ARG A 442 3.67 -12.11 -11.25
C ARG A 442 4.03 -13.23 -10.26
N ALA A 443 5.20 -13.84 -10.40
CA ALA A 443 5.61 -14.95 -9.55
C ALA A 443 5.85 -14.49 -8.11
N SER A 444 6.59 -13.40 -7.89
CA SER A 444 6.86 -12.84 -6.57
C SER A 444 5.58 -12.45 -5.84
N ARG A 445 4.70 -11.69 -6.47
CA ARG A 445 3.43 -11.28 -5.84
C ARG A 445 2.48 -12.44 -5.60
N HIS A 446 2.33 -13.38 -6.54
CA HIS A 446 1.51 -14.57 -6.32
C HIS A 446 2.03 -15.43 -5.16
N CYS A 447 3.35 -15.49 -4.98
CA CYS A 447 3.94 -16.14 -3.81
C CYS A 447 3.54 -15.42 -2.51
N GLY A 448 3.60 -14.09 -2.50
CA GLY A 448 3.15 -13.28 -1.37
C GLY A 448 1.67 -13.45 -1.07
N TYR A 449 0.82 -13.43 -2.10
CA TYR A 449 -0.63 -13.67 -1.94
C TYR A 449 -0.92 -15.06 -1.39
N LEU A 450 -0.21 -16.08 -1.88
CA LEU A 450 -0.35 -17.43 -1.39
C LEU A 450 0.07 -17.55 0.08
N ALA A 451 1.14 -16.85 0.47
CA ALA A 451 1.61 -16.82 1.85
C ALA A 451 0.63 -16.10 2.79
N GLU A 452 -0.01 -15.01 2.32
CA GLU A 452 -1.08 -14.34 3.08
C GLU A 452 -2.32 -15.25 3.20
N ALA A 453 -2.75 -15.90 2.11
CA ALA A 453 -3.85 -16.85 2.13
C ALA A 453 -3.58 -18.07 3.04
N ALA A 454 -2.31 -18.41 3.22
CA ALA A 454 -1.83 -19.45 4.14
C ALA A 454 -1.74 -18.96 5.60
N ASN A 455 -2.14 -17.73 5.90
CA ASN A 455 -2.00 -17.06 7.20
C ASN A 455 -0.57 -17.11 7.77
N LEU A 456 0.42 -16.96 6.88
CA LEU A 456 1.85 -16.97 7.23
C LEU A 456 2.37 -15.56 7.58
N ALA A 457 1.56 -14.54 7.39
CA ALA A 457 1.89 -13.16 7.72
C ALA A 457 3.27 -12.69 7.15
N PRO A 458 3.54 -12.86 5.85
CA PRO A 458 4.85 -12.58 5.30
C PRO A 458 5.18 -11.09 5.31
N SER A 459 6.48 -10.77 5.37
CA SER A 459 7.02 -9.49 4.94
C SER A 459 7.62 -9.61 3.54
N THR A 460 7.92 -8.46 2.91
CA THR A 460 8.73 -8.42 1.70
C THR A 460 10.19 -8.15 2.07
N LEU A 461 11.12 -8.84 1.43
CA LEU A 461 12.55 -8.71 1.67
C LEU A 461 13.25 -8.34 0.36
N TYR A 462 13.58 -7.07 0.19
CA TYR A 462 14.24 -6.57 -1.00
C TYR A 462 15.75 -6.84 -1.00
N GLU A 463 16.31 -7.06 -2.19
CA GLU A 463 17.75 -7.27 -2.39
C GLU A 463 18.58 -6.14 -1.76
N GLU A 464 18.17 -4.89 -1.97
CA GLU A 464 18.86 -3.71 -1.45
C GLU A 464 18.82 -3.63 0.08
N SER A 465 17.74 -4.08 0.71
CA SER A 465 17.66 -4.16 2.18
C SER A 465 18.57 -5.25 2.73
N ILE A 466 18.66 -6.39 2.03
CA ILE A 466 19.61 -7.47 2.38
C ILE A 466 21.05 -6.97 2.30
N GLU A 467 21.40 -6.29 1.20
CA GLU A 467 22.74 -5.76 0.98
C GLU A 467 23.14 -4.74 2.07
N LYS A 468 22.19 -3.95 2.54
CA LYS A 468 22.44 -2.87 3.52
C LYS A 468 22.39 -3.33 4.97
N PHE A 469 21.43 -4.16 5.33
CA PHE A 469 21.11 -4.53 6.71
C PHE A 469 21.24 -6.03 7.00
N GLY A 470 21.41 -6.86 5.98
CA GLY A 470 21.32 -8.31 6.09
C GLY A 470 19.86 -8.79 6.21
N ILE A 471 19.71 -10.10 6.41
CA ILE A 471 18.40 -10.71 6.62
C ILE A 471 18.02 -10.55 8.10
N PRO A 472 16.82 -10.03 8.43
CA PRO A 472 16.39 -9.83 9.81
C PRO A 472 16.43 -11.14 10.62
N LYS A 473 16.95 -11.08 11.86
CA LYS A 473 17.09 -12.27 12.74
C LYS A 473 15.77 -12.97 13.06
N SER A 474 14.66 -12.25 12.97
CA SER A 474 13.31 -12.81 13.16
C SER A 474 12.91 -13.75 12.03
N VAL A 475 13.39 -13.52 10.81
CA VAL A 475 13.07 -14.34 9.64
C VAL A 475 13.67 -15.74 9.81
N LYS A 476 12.83 -16.75 9.62
CA LYS A 476 13.18 -18.19 9.70
C LYS A 476 12.97 -18.89 8.36
N VAL A 477 12.02 -18.41 7.56
CA VAL A 477 11.71 -18.96 6.25
C VAL A 477 11.69 -17.86 5.20
N ILE A 478 12.38 -18.07 4.09
CA ILE A 478 12.32 -17.23 2.90
C ILE A 478 11.58 -17.96 1.80
N LEU A 479 10.58 -17.31 1.22
CA LEU A 479 9.84 -17.76 0.05
C LEU A 479 10.41 -17.08 -1.19
N ALA A 480 10.83 -17.83 -2.19
CA ALA A 480 11.48 -17.30 -3.39
C ALA A 480 10.79 -17.83 -4.66
N SER A 481 10.04 -16.97 -5.33
CA SER A 481 9.37 -17.28 -6.59
C SER A 481 9.75 -16.23 -7.66
N GLY A 482 10.12 -16.67 -8.85
CA GLY A 482 10.58 -15.78 -9.91
C GLY A 482 11.98 -15.20 -9.69
N GLN A 483 12.71 -15.65 -8.68
CA GLN A 483 14.04 -15.14 -8.31
C GLN A 483 15.15 -15.86 -9.08
N GLY A 484 15.19 -15.60 -10.39
CA GLY A 484 16.06 -16.34 -11.33
C GLY A 484 17.52 -15.91 -11.34
N VAL A 485 17.83 -14.71 -10.89
CA VAL A 485 19.19 -14.12 -10.85
C VAL A 485 19.40 -13.45 -9.49
N LEU A 486 20.56 -13.66 -8.89
CA LEU A 486 20.94 -13.06 -7.61
C LEU A 486 22.22 -12.23 -7.78
N THR A 487 22.34 -11.16 -6.97
CA THR A 487 23.65 -10.55 -6.76
C THR A 487 24.52 -11.45 -5.89
N ARG A 488 25.86 -11.29 -5.98
CA ARG A 488 26.82 -12.02 -5.16
C ARG A 488 26.56 -11.81 -3.67
N GLU A 489 26.29 -10.57 -3.29
CA GLU A 489 26.00 -10.16 -1.91
C GLU A 489 24.74 -10.88 -1.38
N THR A 490 23.66 -10.86 -2.17
CA THR A 490 22.42 -11.59 -1.82
C THR A 490 22.65 -13.09 -1.72
N ALA A 491 23.40 -13.69 -2.67
CA ALA A 491 23.71 -15.11 -2.63
C ALA A 491 24.53 -15.51 -1.37
N VAL A 492 25.49 -14.66 -0.99
CA VAL A 492 26.27 -14.85 0.27
C VAL A 492 25.36 -14.76 1.48
N ALA A 493 24.49 -13.74 1.55
CA ALA A 493 23.55 -13.58 2.66
C ALA A 493 22.58 -14.76 2.79
N LEU A 494 22.05 -15.27 1.67
CA LEU A 494 21.16 -16.42 1.66
C LEU A 494 21.88 -17.72 2.08
N LYS A 495 23.16 -17.91 1.72
CA LYS A 495 23.97 -19.05 2.20
C LYS A 495 24.17 -18.98 3.71
N ALA A 496 24.61 -17.82 4.22
CA ALA A 496 24.78 -17.59 5.66
C ALA A 496 23.46 -17.77 6.43
N PHE A 497 22.34 -17.31 5.87
CA PHE A 497 21.01 -17.55 6.43
C PHE A 497 20.69 -19.05 6.56
N LYS A 498 20.96 -19.87 5.56
CA LYS A 498 20.78 -21.32 5.62
C LYS A 498 21.71 -21.97 6.64
N GLU A 499 22.97 -21.56 6.67
CA GLU A 499 23.97 -22.07 7.63
C GLU A 499 23.57 -21.76 9.09
N SER A 500 22.88 -20.64 9.31
CA SER A 500 22.31 -20.29 10.62
C SER A 500 21.01 -21.01 10.97
N GLY A 501 20.54 -21.94 10.13
CA GLY A 501 19.32 -22.71 10.34
C GLY A 501 18.08 -22.21 9.62
N GLY A 502 18.20 -21.12 8.85
CA GLY A 502 17.13 -20.59 8.01
C GLY A 502 16.72 -21.54 6.88
N ARG A 503 15.49 -21.44 6.41
CA ARG A 503 14.89 -22.30 5.38
C ARG A 503 14.46 -21.50 4.17
N ILE A 504 14.62 -22.11 2.99
CA ILE A 504 14.20 -21.50 1.72
C ILE A 504 13.21 -22.42 1.02
N VAL A 505 12.03 -21.88 0.70
CA VAL A 505 11.01 -22.53 -0.12
C VAL A 505 10.96 -21.80 -1.45
N ALA A 506 11.21 -22.49 -2.56
CA ALA A 506 11.36 -21.83 -3.84
C ALA A 506 10.67 -22.56 -4.98
N ASP A 507 10.41 -21.83 -6.09
CA ASP A 507 10.00 -22.45 -7.34
C ASP A 507 11.21 -22.90 -8.19
N LYS A 508 10.90 -23.55 -9.32
CA LYS A 508 11.93 -24.07 -10.24
C LYS A 508 12.77 -23.01 -10.95
N SER A 509 12.33 -21.72 -10.94
CA SER A 509 13.06 -20.63 -11.56
C SER A 509 14.19 -20.09 -10.69
N PHE A 510 14.17 -20.41 -9.40
CA PHE A 510 15.15 -19.92 -8.43
C PHE A 510 16.59 -20.19 -8.86
N ALA A 511 17.49 -19.22 -8.58
CA ALA A 511 18.89 -19.33 -8.98
C ALA A 511 19.56 -20.58 -8.40
N PRO A 512 20.22 -21.41 -9.20
CA PRO A 512 20.75 -22.73 -8.77
C PRO A 512 21.93 -22.62 -7.79
N ALA A 513 22.50 -21.44 -7.61
CA ALA A 513 23.53 -21.18 -6.61
C ALA A 513 23.12 -21.52 -5.18
N ILE A 514 21.81 -21.55 -4.91
CA ILE A 514 21.22 -21.83 -3.60
C ILE A 514 20.24 -22.99 -3.73
N LYS A 515 20.49 -24.07 -3.01
CA LYS A 515 19.54 -25.19 -2.95
C LYS A 515 18.38 -24.84 -2.00
N ALA A 516 17.14 -24.86 -2.51
CA ALA A 516 15.94 -24.74 -1.69
C ALA A 516 15.75 -25.96 -0.77
N ASP A 517 15.10 -25.76 0.36
CA ASP A 517 14.76 -26.82 1.34
C ASP A 517 13.43 -27.49 1.00
N ALA A 518 12.52 -26.77 0.33
CA ALA A 518 11.26 -27.28 -0.19
C ALA A 518 10.84 -26.52 -1.45
N SER A 519 9.90 -27.10 -2.20
CA SER A 519 9.30 -26.46 -3.37
C SER A 519 8.03 -25.71 -2.99
N LEU A 520 7.77 -24.58 -3.67
CA LEU A 520 6.50 -23.89 -3.61
C LEU A 520 5.40 -24.76 -4.24
N PRO A 521 4.23 -24.92 -3.61
CA PRO A 521 3.14 -25.71 -4.17
C PRO A 521 2.57 -25.07 -5.43
N THR A 522 2.29 -25.90 -6.44
CA THR A 522 1.72 -25.51 -7.73
C THR A 522 0.30 -26.05 -7.89
N ASP A 523 -0.42 -25.66 -8.93
CA ASP A 523 -1.75 -26.20 -9.25
C ASP A 523 -1.71 -27.70 -9.58
N ALA A 524 -0.54 -28.22 -10.00
CA ALA A 524 -0.35 -29.64 -10.25
C ALA A 524 -0.23 -30.49 -8.98
N ASP A 525 0.13 -29.87 -7.86
CA ASP A 525 0.31 -30.54 -6.58
C ASP A 525 -1.01 -30.71 -5.81
N VAL A 526 -2.09 -30.13 -6.32
CA VAL A 526 -3.40 -30.15 -5.67
C VAL A 526 -4.48 -30.56 -6.67
N SER A 527 -5.44 -31.34 -6.21
CA SER A 527 -6.58 -31.78 -7.03
C SER A 527 -7.88 -31.36 -6.38
N VAL A 528 -8.91 -31.21 -7.19
CA VAL A 528 -10.31 -31.12 -6.78
C VAL A 528 -11.00 -32.31 -7.42
N ALA A 529 -11.61 -33.18 -6.63
CA ALA A 529 -12.24 -34.38 -7.11
C ALA A 529 -13.53 -34.07 -7.90
N ASP A 530 -13.90 -34.96 -8.82
CA ASP A 530 -15.20 -34.88 -9.49
C ASP A 530 -16.31 -35.05 -8.44
N GLY A 531 -17.30 -34.13 -8.47
CA GLY A 531 -18.39 -34.09 -7.50
C GLY A 531 -18.08 -33.29 -6.22
N GLU A 532 -16.87 -32.79 -6.03
CA GLU A 532 -16.53 -31.94 -4.86
C GLU A 532 -17.10 -30.52 -4.97
N VAL A 533 -17.42 -30.07 -6.18
CA VAL A 533 -18.22 -28.89 -6.44
C VAL A 533 -19.58 -29.39 -6.94
N GLU A 534 -20.55 -29.34 -6.07
CA GLU A 534 -21.90 -29.83 -6.37
C GLU A 534 -22.65 -28.93 -7.36
N PRO A 535 -23.67 -29.44 -8.09
CA PRO A 535 -24.47 -28.64 -9.02
C PRO A 535 -25.17 -27.43 -8.37
N GLU A 536 -25.64 -27.56 -7.15
CA GLU A 536 -26.24 -26.47 -6.39
C GLU A 536 -25.24 -25.37 -5.99
N ASP A 537 -23.95 -25.69 -5.98
CA ASP A 537 -22.88 -24.71 -5.78
C ASP A 537 -22.62 -23.85 -7.03
N VAL A 538 -23.27 -24.17 -8.15
CA VAL A 538 -23.06 -23.54 -9.44
C VAL A 538 -24.32 -22.84 -9.89
N ARG A 539 -24.22 -21.60 -10.33
CA ARG A 539 -25.39 -20.88 -10.88
C ARG A 539 -25.80 -21.48 -12.22
N PRO A 540 -27.13 -21.54 -12.50
CA PRO A 540 -27.64 -21.98 -13.79
C PRO A 540 -27.06 -21.14 -14.94
N ASP A 541 -26.59 -21.79 -15.99
CA ASP A 541 -25.99 -21.17 -17.16
C ASP A 541 -26.98 -20.35 -18.00
N ASP A 542 -28.27 -20.66 -17.94
CA ASP A 542 -29.34 -19.94 -18.61
C ASP A 542 -29.55 -18.51 -18.10
N VAL A 543 -29.02 -18.19 -16.95
CA VAL A 543 -29.08 -16.84 -16.33
C VAL A 543 -27.87 -15.99 -16.66
N LEU A 544 -26.85 -16.52 -17.30
CA LEU A 544 -25.56 -15.90 -17.52
C LEU A 544 -25.16 -15.89 -19.00
N PRO A 545 -24.48 -14.83 -19.47
CA PRO A 545 -23.81 -14.89 -20.77
C PRO A 545 -22.81 -16.04 -20.82
N LYS A 546 -22.60 -16.62 -22.01
CA LYS A 546 -21.70 -17.78 -22.20
C LYS A 546 -20.29 -17.54 -21.65
N GLU A 547 -19.77 -16.30 -21.76
CA GLU A 547 -18.45 -15.92 -21.23
C GLU A 547 -18.40 -15.95 -19.71
N MET A 548 -19.56 -15.95 -19.06
CA MET A 548 -19.71 -15.92 -17.60
C MET A 548 -20.19 -17.26 -17.02
N ALA A 549 -20.50 -18.23 -17.87
CA ALA A 549 -21.01 -19.55 -17.49
C ALA A 549 -19.94 -20.47 -16.81
N GLN A 550 -18.75 -19.94 -16.52
CA GLN A 550 -17.64 -20.71 -15.92
C GLN A 550 -17.66 -20.66 -14.38
N THR A 551 -18.84 -20.73 -13.78
CA THR A 551 -18.98 -20.64 -12.30
C THR A 551 -18.32 -21.81 -11.59
N LYS A 552 -18.47 -23.03 -12.12
CA LYS A 552 -17.79 -24.22 -11.60
C LYS A 552 -16.26 -24.04 -11.58
N ASP A 553 -15.69 -23.50 -12.66
CA ASP A 553 -14.25 -23.27 -12.76
C ASP A 553 -13.77 -22.25 -11.74
N CYS A 554 -14.58 -21.29 -11.32
CA CYS A 554 -14.23 -20.34 -10.26
C CYS A 554 -14.17 -21.01 -8.90
N LYS A 555 -15.14 -21.83 -8.54
CA LYS A 555 -15.10 -22.61 -7.29
C LYS A 555 -13.95 -23.61 -7.27
N VAL A 556 -13.71 -24.30 -8.38
CA VAL A 556 -12.56 -25.21 -8.50
C VAL A 556 -11.24 -24.48 -8.32
N ARG A 557 -11.09 -23.27 -8.91
CA ARG A 557 -9.87 -22.46 -8.74
C ARG A 557 -9.71 -21.96 -7.31
N ASP A 558 -10.77 -21.53 -6.65
CA ASP A 558 -10.73 -21.12 -5.24
C ASP A 558 -10.31 -22.28 -4.36
N LEU A 559 -10.90 -23.47 -4.52
CA LEU A 559 -10.50 -24.66 -3.77
C LEU A 559 -9.04 -25.05 -4.01
N LYS A 560 -8.58 -25.03 -5.25
CA LYS A 560 -7.15 -25.28 -5.56
C LYS A 560 -6.25 -24.25 -4.89
N TRP A 561 -6.63 -22.99 -4.93
CA TRP A 561 -5.86 -21.92 -4.28
C TRP A 561 -5.76 -22.15 -2.76
N ARG A 562 -6.86 -22.46 -2.09
CA ARG A 562 -6.89 -22.75 -0.65
C ARG A 562 -6.10 -23.98 -0.30
N ARG A 563 -6.15 -25.04 -1.11
CA ARG A 563 -5.32 -26.25 -0.93
C ARG A 563 -3.83 -25.99 -1.10
N ARG A 564 -3.46 -25.15 -2.07
CA ARG A 564 -2.07 -24.69 -2.20
C ARG A 564 -1.63 -23.88 -0.99
N ALA A 565 -2.48 -22.97 -0.51
CA ALA A 565 -2.21 -22.21 0.71
C ALA A 565 -2.03 -23.12 1.93
N ALA A 566 -2.90 -24.13 2.09
CA ALA A 566 -2.78 -25.13 3.17
C ALA A 566 -1.50 -25.96 3.04
N ALA A 567 -1.10 -26.37 1.83
CA ALA A 567 0.14 -27.08 1.58
C ALA A 567 1.37 -26.24 1.92
N LEU A 568 1.37 -24.95 1.54
CA LEU A 568 2.44 -24.03 1.91
C LEU A 568 2.48 -23.81 3.43
N ALA A 569 1.31 -23.61 4.06
CA ALA A 569 1.21 -23.48 5.51
C ALA A 569 1.81 -24.71 6.21
N LYS A 570 1.44 -25.92 5.81
CA LYS A 570 1.98 -27.17 6.35
C LYS A 570 3.51 -27.23 6.26
N THR A 571 4.07 -26.85 5.13
CA THR A 571 5.53 -26.81 4.92
C THR A 571 6.20 -25.81 5.87
N CYS A 572 5.71 -24.58 5.92
CA CYS A 572 6.31 -23.52 6.72
C CYS A 572 6.12 -23.74 8.23
N ARG A 573 4.96 -24.25 8.65
CA ARG A 573 4.62 -24.51 10.06
C ARG A 573 5.49 -25.62 10.69
N ALA A 574 6.11 -26.48 9.88
CA ALA A 574 7.11 -27.41 10.37
C ALA A 574 8.37 -26.70 10.96
N TRP A 575 8.61 -25.45 10.59
CA TRP A 575 9.76 -24.66 11.03
C TRP A 575 9.36 -23.42 11.84
N VAL A 576 8.18 -22.87 11.59
CA VAL A 576 7.65 -21.66 12.22
C VAL A 576 6.24 -21.96 12.74
N PRO A 577 6.07 -22.27 14.03
CA PRO A 577 4.74 -22.49 14.61
C PRO A 577 3.82 -21.30 14.42
N ALA A 578 2.52 -21.56 14.31
CA ALA A 578 1.53 -20.49 14.26
C ALA A 578 1.49 -19.72 15.59
N TYR A 579 1.35 -18.40 15.51
CA TYR A 579 1.07 -17.58 16.69
C TYR A 579 -0.43 -17.41 16.93
N VAL A 580 -1.16 -17.20 15.84
CA VAL A 580 -2.62 -17.25 15.80
C VAL A 580 -3.03 -18.14 14.66
N GLU A 581 -3.98 -19.04 14.88
CA GLU A 581 -4.47 -19.97 13.86
C GLU A 581 -5.97 -20.24 13.99
N THR A 582 -6.53 -20.85 12.97
CA THR A 582 -7.90 -21.36 12.93
C THR A 582 -7.97 -22.54 11.98
N GLU A 583 -8.89 -23.47 12.23
CA GLU A 583 -9.20 -24.56 11.29
C GLU A 583 -10.05 -24.08 10.09
N ASN A 584 -10.64 -22.89 10.20
CA ASN A 584 -11.49 -22.34 9.15
C ASN A 584 -10.64 -21.70 8.03
N GLN A 585 -10.58 -22.36 6.87
CA GLN A 585 -9.81 -21.92 5.71
C GLN A 585 -10.33 -20.62 5.05
N TYR A 586 -11.49 -20.13 5.47
CA TYR A 586 -12.11 -18.91 4.96
C TYR A 586 -11.91 -17.72 5.90
N LEU A 587 -10.88 -17.75 6.70
CA LEU A 587 -10.45 -16.60 7.49
C LEU A 587 -9.05 -16.16 7.12
N PHE A 588 -8.93 -14.86 6.86
CA PHE A 588 -7.65 -14.19 6.75
C PHE A 588 -7.27 -13.65 8.13
N LEU A 589 -6.07 -14.01 8.62
CA LEU A 589 -5.59 -13.66 9.95
C LEU A 589 -4.33 -12.81 9.87
N ARG A 590 -4.29 -11.75 10.69
CA ARG A 590 -3.08 -10.93 10.88
C ARG A 590 -2.98 -10.48 12.34
N THR A 591 -1.78 -10.42 12.87
CA THR A 591 -1.54 -9.97 14.23
C THR A 591 -0.51 -8.84 14.26
N ARG A 592 -0.82 -7.78 14.98
CA ARG A 592 0.14 -6.75 15.40
C ARG A 592 0.37 -6.90 16.89
N THR A 593 1.54 -6.53 17.38
CA THR A 593 1.89 -6.72 18.79
C THR A 593 2.54 -5.45 19.35
N TYR A 594 2.04 -4.97 20.46
CA TYR A 594 2.69 -3.91 21.23
C TYR A 594 2.93 -4.41 22.64
N ARG A 595 4.20 -4.66 22.98
CA ARG A 595 4.64 -5.20 24.27
C ARG A 595 3.82 -6.46 24.67
N SER A 596 2.90 -6.35 25.63
CA SER A 596 2.07 -7.48 26.13
C SER A 596 0.72 -7.61 25.44
N ALA A 597 0.36 -6.71 24.53
CA ALA A 597 -0.93 -6.73 23.84
C ALA A 597 -0.79 -7.21 22.40
N ASP A 598 -1.72 -8.09 21.97
CA ASP A 598 -1.88 -8.47 20.57
C ASP A 598 -3.18 -7.89 20.03
N TYR A 599 -3.11 -7.39 18.81
CA TYR A 599 -4.21 -6.86 18.02
C TYR A 599 -4.42 -7.81 16.85
N VAL A 600 -5.37 -8.71 17.01
CA VAL A 600 -5.66 -9.80 16.06
C VAL A 600 -6.75 -9.35 15.10
N PHE A 601 -6.39 -9.18 13.84
CA PHE A 601 -7.33 -8.99 12.74
C PHE A 601 -7.74 -10.36 12.22
N ALA A 602 -9.03 -10.57 12.10
CA ALA A 602 -9.60 -11.78 11.54
C ALA A 602 -10.74 -11.39 10.60
N VAL A 603 -10.54 -11.65 9.30
CA VAL A 603 -11.43 -11.20 8.23
C VAL A 603 -12.12 -12.40 7.60
N ASN A 604 -13.45 -12.33 7.46
CA ASN A 604 -14.24 -13.37 6.82
C ASN A 604 -14.11 -13.30 5.30
N ASP A 605 -13.43 -14.29 4.73
CA ASP A 605 -13.20 -14.47 3.30
C ASP A 605 -14.10 -15.58 2.70
N ARG A 606 -15.18 -15.93 3.38
CA ARG A 606 -16.15 -16.89 2.85
C ARG A 606 -17.09 -16.21 1.86
N ARG A 607 -17.10 -16.72 0.62
CA ARG A 607 -17.82 -16.12 -0.50
C ARG A 607 -18.65 -17.12 -1.29
N ASP A 608 -19.64 -16.60 -1.97
CA ASP A 608 -20.44 -17.28 -3.00
C ASP A 608 -20.69 -16.34 -4.17
N PHE A 609 -21.36 -16.84 -5.21
CA PHE A 609 -21.78 -16.02 -6.35
C PHE A 609 -22.88 -15.05 -5.92
N GLY A 610 -22.70 -13.77 -6.23
CA GLY A 610 -23.68 -12.72 -6.00
C GLY A 610 -24.56 -12.42 -7.20
N ASP A 611 -25.29 -11.32 -7.16
CA ASP A 611 -26.16 -10.83 -8.22
C ASP A 611 -25.48 -9.79 -9.12
N TYR A 612 -24.20 -9.57 -8.94
CA TYR A 612 -23.44 -8.62 -9.69
C TYR A 612 -23.13 -9.15 -11.09
N VAL A 613 -23.55 -8.43 -12.13
CA VAL A 613 -23.33 -8.84 -13.53
C VAL A 613 -22.11 -8.11 -14.09
N GLY A 614 -21.19 -8.85 -14.63
CA GLY A 614 -19.96 -8.31 -15.19
C GLY A 614 -18.87 -9.39 -15.18
N PRO A 615 -17.61 -9.12 -15.47
CA PRO A 615 -16.53 -10.11 -15.45
C PRO A 615 -16.41 -10.81 -14.11
N TRP A 616 -16.97 -10.20 -13.09
CA TRP A 616 -16.91 -10.64 -11.71
C TRP A 616 -17.89 -11.73 -11.34
N ARG A 617 -18.83 -12.06 -12.19
CA ARG A 617 -19.61 -13.30 -12.03
C ARG A 617 -18.77 -14.56 -12.12
N ARG A 618 -17.57 -14.43 -12.64
CA ARG A 618 -16.55 -15.49 -12.55
C ARG A 618 -15.87 -15.52 -11.19
N MET A 619 -16.22 -14.58 -10.32
CA MET A 619 -15.70 -14.44 -8.96
C MET A 619 -16.87 -14.48 -7.99
N MET A 620 -16.61 -15.03 -6.84
CA MET A 620 -17.59 -15.09 -5.77
C MET A 620 -17.59 -13.74 -5.05
N GLU A 621 -18.43 -12.83 -5.50
CA GLU A 621 -18.48 -11.45 -5.02
C GLU A 621 -19.43 -11.24 -3.83
N LYS A 622 -20.20 -12.27 -3.44
CA LYS A 622 -21.11 -12.20 -2.30
C LYS A 622 -20.48 -12.84 -1.07
N GLY A 623 -20.30 -12.06 -0.03
CA GLY A 623 -19.89 -12.60 1.25
C GLY A 623 -20.95 -13.50 1.87
N VAL A 624 -20.52 -14.49 2.63
CA VAL A 624 -21.39 -15.43 3.36
C VAL A 624 -21.03 -15.35 4.84
N PRO A 625 -22.02 -15.31 5.75
CA PRO A 625 -21.76 -15.38 7.18
C PRO A 625 -20.88 -16.58 7.54
N ASN A 626 -20.09 -16.44 8.58
CA ASN A 626 -19.11 -17.45 8.98
C ASN A 626 -18.95 -17.51 10.50
N GLU A 627 -18.42 -18.59 11.00
CA GLU A 627 -18.04 -18.71 12.39
C GLU A 627 -16.73 -19.51 12.50
N ALA A 628 -15.96 -19.20 13.52
CA ALA A 628 -14.70 -19.87 13.77
C ALA A 628 -14.26 -19.74 15.22
N THR A 629 -13.38 -20.64 15.63
CA THR A 629 -12.58 -20.46 16.84
C THR A 629 -11.17 -20.04 16.44
N LEU A 630 -10.73 -18.90 16.96
CA LEU A 630 -9.34 -18.48 16.86
C LEU A 630 -8.55 -19.04 18.02
N THR A 631 -7.40 -19.63 17.74
CA THR A 631 -6.45 -20.12 18.74
C THR A 631 -5.24 -19.18 18.78
N VAL A 632 -5.06 -18.49 19.91
CA VAL A 632 -3.88 -17.66 20.17
C VAL A 632 -2.93 -18.44 21.06
N HIS A 633 -1.69 -18.65 20.62
CA HIS A 633 -0.70 -19.50 21.33
C HIS A 633 -0.06 -18.79 22.52
N ARG A 634 -0.90 -18.19 23.37
CA ARG A 634 -0.59 -17.70 24.70
C ARG A 634 -1.84 -17.67 25.58
N ALA A 635 -1.66 -17.66 26.89
CA ALA A 635 -2.76 -17.43 27.82
C ALA A 635 -3.15 -15.97 27.86
N ALA A 636 -4.42 -15.65 27.72
CA ALA A 636 -4.96 -14.31 27.90
C ALA A 636 -5.66 -14.18 29.26
N GLY A 637 -5.62 -12.96 29.83
CA GLY A 637 -6.43 -12.59 30.99
C GLY A 637 -7.70 -11.83 30.58
N ALA A 638 -7.70 -11.21 29.39
CA ALA A 638 -8.90 -10.60 28.80
C ALA A 638 -8.78 -10.50 27.26
N VAL A 639 -9.95 -10.46 26.61
CA VAL A 639 -10.09 -10.25 25.16
C VAL A 639 -11.18 -9.20 24.93
N TYR A 640 -10.91 -8.23 24.05
CA TYR A 640 -11.84 -7.16 23.70
C TYR A 640 -12.03 -7.09 22.19
N ASP A 641 -13.26 -6.88 21.72
CA ASP A 641 -13.57 -6.53 20.33
C ASP A 641 -13.56 -4.99 20.22
N LEU A 642 -12.54 -4.47 19.55
CA LEU A 642 -12.32 -3.02 19.44
C LEU A 642 -13.29 -2.31 18.51
N VAL A 643 -14.04 -3.06 17.69
CA VAL A 643 -15.08 -2.51 16.80
C VAL A 643 -16.42 -2.45 17.51
N ARG A 644 -16.71 -3.46 18.33
CA ARG A 644 -17.96 -3.54 19.11
C ARG A 644 -17.85 -2.92 20.49
N HIS A 645 -16.64 -2.58 20.92
CA HIS A 645 -16.33 -1.98 22.24
C HIS A 645 -16.80 -2.84 23.42
N VAL A 646 -16.57 -4.14 23.34
CA VAL A 646 -17.02 -5.09 24.35
C VAL A 646 -15.96 -6.14 24.67
N ALA A 647 -16.00 -6.67 25.90
CA ALA A 647 -15.25 -7.87 26.24
C ALA A 647 -15.83 -9.09 25.49
N VAL A 648 -14.95 -9.96 25.02
CA VAL A 648 -15.31 -11.16 24.26
C VAL A 648 -15.12 -12.40 25.14
N PRO A 649 -16.06 -13.35 25.16
CA PRO A 649 -15.87 -14.63 25.81
C PRO A 649 -14.69 -15.42 25.20
N PHE A 650 -13.91 -16.05 26.06
CA PHE A 650 -12.80 -16.91 25.64
C PHE A 650 -12.58 -18.02 26.67
N SER A 651 -11.78 -19.01 26.30
CA SER A 651 -11.30 -20.02 27.23
C SER A 651 -9.78 -20.18 27.11
N VAL A 652 -9.14 -20.54 28.20
CA VAL A 652 -7.70 -20.85 28.21
C VAL A 652 -7.53 -22.33 28.50
N LYS A 653 -6.83 -23.03 27.60
CA LYS A 653 -6.53 -24.45 27.73
C LYS A 653 -5.07 -24.71 27.33
N ASN A 654 -4.33 -25.36 28.19
CA ASN A 654 -2.91 -25.71 27.94
C ASN A 654 -2.05 -24.52 27.52
N GLY A 655 -2.27 -23.34 28.12
CA GLY A 655 -1.51 -22.12 27.81
C GLY A 655 -1.92 -21.42 26.52
N THR A 656 -2.94 -21.89 25.81
CA THR A 656 -3.51 -21.26 24.61
C THR A 656 -4.86 -20.67 24.89
N THR A 657 -5.18 -19.55 24.21
CA THR A 657 -6.47 -18.88 24.30
C THR A 657 -7.32 -19.23 23.10
N GLN A 658 -8.53 -19.71 23.33
CA GLN A 658 -9.51 -20.01 22.29
C GLN A 658 -10.65 -18.99 22.35
N ILE A 659 -10.89 -18.34 21.20
CA ILE A 659 -11.84 -17.23 21.05
C ILE A 659 -12.88 -17.63 19.99
N PRO A 660 -14.12 -18.01 20.36
CA PRO A 660 -15.18 -18.24 19.40
C PRO A 660 -15.66 -16.90 18.82
N VAL A 661 -15.75 -16.79 17.51
CA VAL A 661 -16.15 -15.56 16.82
C VAL A 661 -17.18 -15.88 15.73
N LYS A 662 -18.21 -15.02 15.64
CA LYS A 662 -19.19 -15.05 14.56
C LYS A 662 -18.98 -13.80 13.68
N TYR A 663 -19.07 -14.02 12.39
CA TYR A 663 -18.88 -12.99 11.37
C TYR A 663 -20.16 -12.83 10.54
N GLU A 664 -20.51 -11.59 10.26
CA GLU A 664 -21.43 -11.26 9.18
C GLU A 664 -20.73 -11.42 7.81
N THR A 665 -21.46 -11.11 6.73
CA THR A 665 -20.90 -11.17 5.36
C THR A 665 -19.70 -10.25 5.23
N SER A 666 -18.57 -10.80 4.80
CA SER A 666 -17.32 -10.06 4.52
C SER A 666 -16.83 -9.20 5.68
N ASP A 667 -17.30 -9.51 6.89
CA ASP A 667 -16.98 -8.75 8.10
C ASP A 667 -15.59 -9.09 8.65
N GLY A 668 -15.01 -8.15 9.37
CA GLY A 668 -13.76 -8.33 10.08
C GLY A 668 -13.93 -8.11 11.58
N ARG A 669 -12.96 -8.62 12.32
CA ARG A 669 -12.81 -8.35 13.76
C ARG A 669 -11.41 -7.83 14.02
N LEU A 670 -11.33 -6.88 14.95
CA LEU A 670 -10.07 -6.47 15.56
C LEU A 670 -10.16 -6.78 17.04
N LEU A 671 -9.52 -7.87 17.45
CA LEU A 671 -9.52 -8.34 18.82
C LEU A 671 -8.23 -7.92 19.53
N MET A 672 -8.37 -7.29 20.68
CA MET A 672 -7.25 -6.97 21.56
C MET A 672 -7.14 -8.08 22.63
N VAL A 673 -6.03 -8.79 22.64
CA VAL A 673 -5.73 -9.89 23.57
C VAL A 673 -4.66 -9.43 24.55
N VAL A 674 -4.95 -9.46 25.84
CA VAL A 674 -4.08 -8.93 26.91
C VAL A 674 -3.94 -9.90 28.08
N ASP A 675 -2.86 -9.75 28.86
CA ASP A 675 -2.53 -10.64 29.99
C ASP A 675 -3.45 -10.47 31.19
N LYS A 676 -4.09 -9.32 31.35
CA LYS A 676 -5.03 -9.00 32.43
C LYS A 676 -6.13 -8.04 31.94
N PRO A 677 -7.27 -7.98 32.59
CA PRO A 677 -8.29 -6.97 32.30
C PRO A 677 -7.73 -5.55 32.40
N LEU A 678 -8.21 -4.66 31.51
CA LEU A 678 -7.79 -3.26 31.49
C LEU A 678 -8.21 -2.54 32.77
N CYS A 679 -7.31 -1.73 33.30
CA CYS A 679 -7.59 -0.83 34.41
C CYS A 679 -8.43 0.38 33.96
N PRO A 680 -9.20 1.02 34.87
CA PRO A 680 -9.89 2.26 34.56
C PRO A 680 -8.93 3.36 34.08
N LEU A 681 -9.40 4.17 33.13
CA LEU A 681 -8.68 5.35 32.67
C LEU A 681 -8.87 6.52 33.66
N GLN A 682 -7.82 7.33 33.80
CA GLN A 682 -7.88 8.62 34.48
C GLN A 682 -7.89 9.73 33.41
N VAL A 683 -8.74 10.73 33.58
CA VAL A 683 -8.95 11.80 32.61
C VAL A 683 -8.80 13.16 33.29
N ASP A 684 -7.86 13.95 32.83
CA ASP A 684 -7.71 15.37 33.18
C ASP A 684 -8.08 16.26 31.99
N VAL A 685 -8.82 17.33 32.27
CA VAL A 685 -9.26 18.30 31.26
C VAL A 685 -8.92 19.70 31.73
N ALA A 686 -7.96 20.33 31.08
CA ALA A 686 -7.57 21.71 31.35
C ALA A 686 -8.11 22.66 30.26
N ALA A 687 -8.66 23.78 30.67
CA ALA A 687 -9.01 24.86 29.73
C ALA A 687 -7.72 25.46 29.18
N VAL A 688 -7.71 25.70 27.85
CA VAL A 688 -6.65 26.40 27.13
C VAL A 688 -7.27 27.46 26.24
N ASP A 689 -6.44 28.34 25.68
CA ASP A 689 -6.93 29.37 24.78
C ASP A 689 -7.64 28.75 23.56
N GLY A 690 -8.90 29.11 23.39
CA GLY A 690 -9.74 28.61 22.28
C GLY A 690 -10.23 27.14 22.40
N GLY A 691 -10.00 26.43 23.53
CA GLY A 691 -10.43 25.03 23.63
C GLY A 691 -10.06 24.33 24.93
N VAL A 692 -9.74 23.06 24.82
CA VAL A 692 -9.36 22.20 25.94
C VAL A 692 -8.09 21.40 25.64
N ARG A 693 -7.31 21.13 26.70
CA ARG A 693 -6.29 20.07 26.69
C ARG A 693 -6.85 18.88 27.45
N VAL A 694 -6.93 17.74 26.78
CA VAL A 694 -7.37 16.47 27.36
C VAL A 694 -6.14 15.57 27.53
N THR A 695 -5.93 15.12 28.77
CA THR A 695 -4.91 14.12 29.10
C THR A 695 -5.60 12.86 29.60
N VAL A 696 -5.28 11.72 29.02
CA VAL A 696 -5.78 10.40 29.41
C VAL A 696 -4.62 9.56 29.90
N VAL A 697 -4.73 9.05 31.11
CA VAL A 697 -3.67 8.24 31.76
C VAL A 697 -4.21 6.83 32.03
N SER A 698 -3.36 5.85 31.78
CA SER A 698 -3.60 4.44 32.09
C SER A 698 -2.44 3.87 32.90
N THR A 699 -2.73 3.03 33.88
CA THR A 699 -1.71 2.22 34.57
C THR A 699 -1.22 1.05 33.73
N ASP A 700 -1.94 0.71 32.64
CA ASP A 700 -1.59 -0.35 31.72
C ASP A 700 -0.63 0.17 30.64
N LYS A 701 0.66 0.29 31.00
CA LYS A 701 1.70 0.88 30.13
C LYS A 701 2.11 0.00 28.95
N ASP A 702 1.79 -1.29 29.01
CA ASP A 702 2.21 -2.29 28.04
C ASP A 702 1.14 -2.61 26.99
N VAL A 703 0.12 -1.76 26.89
CA VAL A 703 -0.95 -1.87 25.90
C VAL A 703 -1.20 -0.52 25.23
N MET A 704 -1.80 -0.54 24.06
CA MET A 704 -2.33 0.63 23.36
C MET A 704 -3.84 0.62 23.45
N ILE A 705 -4.45 1.60 24.12
CA ILE A 705 -5.89 1.68 24.33
C ILE A 705 -6.46 2.77 23.43
N PRO A 706 -7.28 2.45 22.43
CA PRO A 706 -7.94 3.46 21.60
C PRO A 706 -9.03 4.17 22.41
N VAL A 707 -9.12 5.48 22.27
CA VAL A 707 -10.07 6.32 22.99
C VAL A 707 -10.79 7.27 22.04
N LYS A 708 -12.07 7.53 22.35
CA LYS A 708 -12.89 8.56 21.70
C LYS A 708 -13.16 9.67 22.67
N ILE A 709 -13.00 10.90 22.26
CA ILE A 709 -13.28 12.11 23.03
C ILE A 709 -14.46 12.83 22.39
N THR A 710 -15.46 13.13 23.21
CA THR A 710 -16.65 13.91 22.83
C THR A 710 -16.86 15.06 23.79
N SER A 711 -17.53 16.12 23.34
CA SER A 711 -18.04 17.20 24.18
C SER A 711 -19.36 17.73 23.60
N SER A 712 -20.05 18.57 24.33
CA SER A 712 -21.28 19.23 23.84
C SER A 712 -21.04 20.15 22.66
N THR A 713 -19.80 20.57 22.44
CA THR A 713 -19.35 21.39 21.34
C THR A 713 -18.19 20.71 20.61
N GLY A 714 -18.01 21.01 19.33
CA GLY A 714 -16.94 20.43 18.53
C GLY A 714 -17.24 19.01 18.00
N LYS A 715 -16.43 18.56 17.05
CA LYS A 715 -16.52 17.22 16.47
C LYS A 715 -15.80 16.22 17.37
N PRO A 716 -16.28 14.95 17.47
CA PRO A 716 -15.53 13.89 18.15
C PRO A 716 -14.11 13.77 17.57
N PHE A 717 -13.16 13.50 18.45
CA PHE A 717 -11.79 13.18 18.01
C PHE A 717 -11.30 11.92 18.74
N TYR A 718 -10.24 11.33 18.23
CA TYR A 718 -9.77 10.02 18.63
C TYR A 718 -8.28 10.05 18.96
N GLY A 719 -7.86 9.16 19.87
CA GLY A 719 -6.47 9.00 20.27
C GLY A 719 -6.16 7.56 20.66
N VAL A 720 -4.91 7.32 20.99
CA VAL A 720 -4.46 6.05 21.54
C VAL A 720 -3.53 6.28 22.73
N VAL A 721 -3.92 5.75 23.89
CA VAL A 721 -3.11 5.77 25.11
C VAL A 721 -2.03 4.71 24.96
N ALA A 722 -0.79 5.10 24.77
CA ALA A 722 0.36 4.22 24.61
C ALA A 722 1.44 4.56 25.63
N GLY A 723 2.04 3.55 26.26
CA GLY A 723 3.02 3.79 27.31
C GLY A 723 2.50 4.42 28.60
N GLY A 724 1.15 4.47 28.73
CA GLY A 724 0.45 4.94 29.93
C GLY A 724 -0.14 6.35 29.86
N GLU A 725 0.15 7.14 28.83
CA GLU A 725 -0.36 8.50 28.70
C GLU A 725 -0.64 8.89 27.24
N TRP A 726 -1.65 9.74 27.07
CA TRP A 726 -1.92 10.44 25.83
C TRP A 726 -2.48 11.82 26.12
N THR A 727 -2.00 12.85 25.42
CA THR A 727 -2.44 14.22 25.58
C THR A 727 -2.70 14.89 24.24
N ARG A 728 -3.80 15.64 24.14
CA ARG A 728 -4.12 16.45 22.95
C ARG A 728 -4.83 17.73 23.31
N THR A 729 -4.51 18.81 22.60
CA THR A 729 -5.28 20.06 22.60
C THR A 729 -6.31 20.03 21.48
N ALA A 730 -7.55 20.32 21.79
CA ALA A 730 -8.67 20.36 20.84
C ALA A 730 -9.41 21.70 20.94
N ASN A 731 -9.46 22.42 19.83
CA ASN A 731 -10.12 23.71 19.73
C ASN A 731 -11.65 23.55 19.59
N GLY A 732 -12.40 24.51 20.09
CA GLY A 732 -13.87 24.53 19.97
C GLY A 732 -14.60 23.57 20.91
N HIS A 733 -13.91 22.88 21.82
CA HIS A 733 -14.49 22.01 22.82
C HIS A 733 -14.69 22.70 24.17
N SER A 734 -15.80 22.41 24.87
CA SER A 734 -16.10 22.90 26.20
C SER A 734 -15.60 21.93 27.25
N ARG A 735 -14.89 22.44 28.26
CA ARG A 735 -14.31 21.64 29.35
C ARG A 735 -15.33 20.81 30.09
N ASP A 736 -16.43 21.40 30.46
CA ASP A 736 -17.41 20.81 31.42
C ASP A 736 -18.24 19.67 30.79
N SER A 737 -18.09 19.44 29.47
CA SER A 737 -18.84 18.41 28.73
C SER A 737 -17.94 17.34 28.11
N VAL A 738 -16.64 17.33 28.43
CA VAL A 738 -15.74 16.34 27.87
C VAL A 738 -16.00 14.95 28.48
N VAL A 739 -16.25 13.99 27.59
CA VAL A 739 -16.38 12.58 27.92
C VAL A 739 -15.36 11.79 27.10
N VAL A 740 -14.60 10.94 27.76
CA VAL A 740 -13.67 9.99 27.14
C VAL A 740 -14.29 8.61 27.18
N THR A 741 -14.38 7.96 26.04
CA THR A 741 -14.82 6.56 25.90
C THR A 741 -13.62 5.67 25.60
N ASN A 742 -13.39 4.63 26.39
CA ASN A 742 -12.45 3.56 26.10
C ASN A 742 -13.07 2.67 25.01
N LEU A 743 -12.46 2.62 23.83
CA LEU A 743 -12.98 1.84 22.71
C LEU A 743 -12.71 0.33 22.84
N ALA A 744 -11.99 -0.13 23.87
CA ALA A 744 -11.85 -1.55 24.13
C ALA A 744 -13.08 -2.14 24.84
N ASP A 745 -13.60 -1.47 25.88
CA ASP A 745 -14.68 -1.99 26.71
C ASP A 745 -15.95 -1.10 26.78
N GLY A 746 -15.94 0.01 26.03
CA GLY A 746 -17.06 0.94 25.94
C GLY A 746 -17.29 1.81 27.18
N LYS A 747 -16.46 1.70 28.22
CA LYS A 747 -16.60 2.50 29.42
C LYS A 747 -16.30 3.97 29.18
N THR A 748 -17.05 4.83 29.86
CA THR A 748 -16.93 6.28 29.75
C THR A 748 -16.38 6.90 31.03
N TYR A 749 -15.60 7.97 30.86
CA TYR A 749 -14.93 8.71 31.91
C TYR A 749 -15.17 10.20 31.70
N SER A 750 -15.61 10.92 32.70
CA SER A 750 -15.75 12.38 32.67
C SER A 750 -14.50 13.04 33.22
N GLY A 751 -14.09 14.18 32.66
CA GLY A 751 -12.95 14.94 33.18
C GLY A 751 -13.20 15.42 34.61
N GLY A 752 -12.32 15.05 35.55
CA GLY A 752 -12.25 15.56 36.90
C GLY A 752 -10.89 16.19 37.15
N ARG A 753 -10.74 17.15 38.07
CA ARG A 753 -9.41 17.50 38.59
C ARG A 753 -8.98 16.37 39.56
N PHE A 754 -7.77 15.85 39.36
CA PHE A 754 -7.04 15.08 40.34
C PHE A 754 -6.36 15.99 41.33
#